data_107ad6371c7c0bc7bd298089e661a4d8
#
_entry.id   107ad6371c7c0bc7bd298089e661a4d8
#
_cell.length_a   1.000
_cell.length_b   1.000
_cell.length_c   1.000
_cell.angle_alpha   90.00
_cell.angle_beta   90.00
_cell.angle_gamma   90.00
#
_symmetry.space_group_name_H-M   'P 1'
#
loop_
_entity.id
_entity.type
_entity.pdbx_description
1 polymer ?
#
loop_
_entity_poly.entity_id
_entity_poly.type
_entity_poly.pdbx_seq_one_letter_code
_entity_poly.pdbx_strand_id
1 'polypeptide(L)'
;MNKNSYFSTMNAIESMAQQTFVNQKLDFVEELVLFTDSHIFLTGKAGTGKTTFLKNLPLKTYKRMVVVAPTGVAAINAGGQTIHSFFQLPFGPQLPEKDLPPIDSHRNNMGGRAKSLAAQYQKLNKKKINLMRSIDLLIIDEISMVRADVLDAIDAVLRRVRRSQKPFGGVQLLMIGDVHQLAPVAKPEEWEVLSPYYDTPYFFGSQVLKKAPYVCVELEHIYRQHDDDFITLLNKVRNNQMDANCVQVLNSRYRPGFQPKDEEGYITLTTHNYQADQINESKLAAIKEKLLTFKAEIHGSFPENTYPTKENLELKVGAQVMFVKNDPNSEKAFYNGKIGRLVGYDEKEGTVTVESDGERITVPKLKWQNMEYAINADNQEIEETEIGSFTQIPLRLAWAVTIHKSQGLTFDKVIVDAGQAFAHGQVYVALSRCTSLEGLVLKTRITSNALVNDYSVDQFVEHLPEKEPSQEKVDQLRHDYELETMLELIDFDGIYKDFGKLMKVIYDNDTLFESSMIHDLSGRRNKIHEELCSVGIKFESQIRKLHEHVSTCEQNQPLQERLKKGVNYFDEHLKALAAGLFDLPFKTDNKTVNEQLTEVLKQLKEDIYLKGCCLEACKDGFSVMAYQKTKSVKMIETEKSGKKKVEIKDDVMDKSPLYAQLRAWRSHKANELETELYTIIPNKPLKLIAQEKPVTLHALKEIEGMGPKRVKAYGAEILDIVLRFMGENPETTDFDAIPEKTEKKEKKPKGETYTITKEMFDSGMTVEAIAKERGLAVSTIHGHLAHLVEQGTFEASQFIEKEKYNEILDYFESTFDPHLTIAKDVLGEGYEYWEIRMVLAELNREHFFENQPDEEA
;
A
#
# COMPACT_ATOMS: atom_id res chain seq x y z
N MET A 1 4.42 41.58 46.85
CA MET A 1 4.61 40.48 45.87
C MET A 1 3.69 39.33 46.22
N ASN A 2 2.71 39.08 45.33
CA ASN A 2 1.55 38.21 45.57
C ASN A 2 1.93 36.74 45.58
N LYS A 3 1.59 36.00 46.66
CA LYS A 3 1.81 34.55 46.78
C LYS A 3 1.21 33.78 45.57
N ASN A 4 0.14 34.29 44.93
CA ASN A 4 -0.47 33.66 43.76
C ASN A 4 0.41 33.73 42.49
N SER A 5 1.27 34.70 42.34
CA SER A 5 2.22 34.82 41.20
C SER A 5 3.37 33.79 41.34
N TYR A 6 3.80 33.47 42.57
CA TYR A 6 4.86 32.51 42.79
C TYR A 6 4.43 31.06 42.53
N PHE A 7 3.18 30.72 42.93
CA PHE A 7 2.59 29.41 42.63
C PHE A 7 2.31 29.20 41.13
N SER A 8 1.87 30.25 40.43
CA SER A 8 1.66 30.19 38.97
C SER A 8 2.99 29.99 38.22
N THR A 9 4.07 30.60 38.67
CA THR A 9 5.39 30.48 38.05
C THR A 9 6.06 29.14 38.37
N MET A 10 5.91 28.63 39.61
CA MET A 10 6.38 27.26 39.92
C MET A 10 5.61 26.18 39.13
N ASN A 11 4.28 26.27 39.05
CA ASN A 11 3.48 25.33 38.21
C ASN A 11 3.83 25.41 36.72
N ALA A 12 4.17 26.61 36.21
CA ALA A 12 4.66 26.75 34.84
C ALA A 12 6.07 26.17 34.65
N ILE A 13 6.97 26.30 35.62
CA ILE A 13 8.32 25.71 35.60
C ILE A 13 8.24 24.18 35.74
N GLU A 14 7.39 23.67 36.64
CA GLU A 14 7.15 22.23 36.79
C GLU A 14 6.48 21.65 35.54
N SER A 15 5.51 22.36 34.94
CA SER A 15 4.90 21.99 33.67
C SER A 15 5.88 22.00 32.49
N MET A 16 6.79 22.99 32.43
CA MET A 16 7.88 23.04 31.44
C MET A 16 8.93 21.95 31.70
N ALA A 17 9.31 21.67 32.95
CA ALA A 17 10.22 20.60 33.30
C ALA A 17 9.62 19.22 33.00
N GLN A 18 8.34 19.01 33.27
CA GLN A 18 7.60 17.80 32.88
C GLN A 18 7.46 17.67 31.35
N GLN A 19 7.13 18.73 30.62
CA GLN A 19 7.15 18.72 29.15
C GLN A 19 8.54 18.43 28.59
N THR A 20 9.61 18.92 29.21
CA THR A 20 10.98 18.65 28.77
C THR A 20 11.36 17.19 29.01
N PHE A 21 10.96 16.57 30.13
CA PHE A 21 11.25 15.16 30.43
C PHE A 21 10.45 14.18 29.56
N VAL A 22 9.22 14.54 29.17
CA VAL A 22 8.34 13.73 28.33
C VAL A 22 8.84 13.66 26.89
N ASN A 23 9.53 14.69 26.40
CA ASN A 23 10.06 14.70 25.05
C ASN A 23 11.32 13.82 24.89
N GLN A 24 12.10 13.57 25.93
CA GLN A 24 13.38 12.84 25.81
C GLN A 24 13.25 11.44 25.20
N LYS A 25 12.25 10.63 25.61
CA LYS A 25 12.07 9.28 25.03
C LYS A 25 11.58 9.32 23.58
N LEU A 26 10.74 10.31 23.22
CA LEU A 26 10.28 10.49 21.84
C LEU A 26 11.40 11.04 20.93
N ASP A 27 12.20 11.97 21.44
CA ASP A 27 13.38 12.48 20.75
C ASP A 27 14.39 11.37 20.49
N PHE A 28 14.52 10.45 21.43
CA PHE A 28 15.35 9.27 21.33
C PHE A 28 14.88 8.30 20.22
N VAL A 29 13.56 8.05 20.13
CA VAL A 29 13.00 7.25 19.04
C VAL A 29 13.20 7.96 17.71
N GLU A 30 13.06 9.27 17.67
CA GLU A 30 13.31 10.07 16.47
C GLU A 30 14.76 9.96 16.02
N GLU A 31 15.72 10.04 16.93
CA GLU A 31 17.14 9.84 16.64
C GLU A 31 17.42 8.45 16.05
N LEU A 32 16.85 7.40 16.67
CA LEU A 32 16.94 6.02 16.15
C LEU A 32 16.36 5.88 14.76
N VAL A 33 15.22 6.51 14.51
CA VAL A 33 14.57 6.49 13.17
C VAL A 33 15.44 7.21 12.13
N LEU A 34 15.96 8.39 12.46
CA LEU A 34 16.66 9.25 11.49
C LEU A 34 18.08 8.75 11.19
N PHE A 35 18.80 8.32 12.22
CA PHE A 35 20.24 8.12 12.12
C PHE A 35 20.71 6.67 12.30
N THR A 36 19.78 5.71 12.33
CA THR A 36 20.12 4.28 12.36
C THR A 36 19.23 3.49 11.39
N ASP A 37 19.58 2.25 11.11
CA ASP A 37 18.75 1.26 10.42
C ASP A 37 18.15 0.22 11.37
N SER A 38 18.35 0.39 12.68
CA SER A 38 17.87 -0.53 13.71
C SER A 38 16.36 -0.63 13.70
N HIS A 39 15.82 -1.83 13.79
CA HIS A 39 14.39 -2.03 14.00
C HIS A 39 14.01 -1.55 15.41
N ILE A 40 12.84 -0.95 15.54
CA ILE A 40 12.39 -0.29 16.76
C ILE A 40 11.03 -0.85 17.16
N PHE A 41 10.88 -1.22 18.44
CA PHE A 41 9.58 -1.45 19.05
C PHE A 41 9.26 -0.29 20.00
N LEU A 42 8.36 0.59 19.59
CA LEU A 42 7.82 1.68 20.39
C LEU A 42 6.58 1.21 21.13
N THR A 43 6.71 0.98 22.44
CA THR A 43 5.62 0.52 23.27
C THR A 43 5.26 1.55 24.34
N GLY A 44 4.22 1.25 25.10
CA GLY A 44 3.76 2.09 26.22
C GLY A 44 2.27 1.92 26.43
N LYS A 45 1.83 2.33 27.59
CA LYS A 45 0.43 2.22 28.05
C LYS A 45 -0.56 2.93 27.15
N ALA A 46 -1.85 2.65 27.32
CA ALA A 46 -2.89 3.40 26.63
C ALA A 46 -2.81 4.89 26.98
N GLY A 47 -2.83 5.77 25.98
CA GLY A 47 -2.78 7.22 26.19
C GLY A 47 -1.39 7.84 26.36
N THR A 48 -0.30 7.15 26.05
CA THR A 48 1.08 7.68 26.13
C THR A 48 1.56 8.48 24.92
N GLY A 49 0.69 8.80 23.96
CA GLY A 49 1.04 9.69 22.84
C GLY A 49 1.62 9.00 21.61
N LYS A 50 1.66 7.67 21.50
CA LYS A 50 2.19 6.91 20.36
C LYS A 50 1.61 7.37 19.00
N THR A 51 0.30 7.52 18.90
CA THR A 51 -0.37 7.97 17.67
C THR A 51 -0.04 9.43 17.31
N THR A 52 0.16 10.28 18.31
CA THR A 52 0.58 11.68 18.09
C THR A 52 2.01 11.73 17.55
N PHE A 53 2.92 10.92 18.10
CA PHE A 53 4.27 10.76 17.57
C PHE A 53 4.23 10.33 16.09
N LEU A 54 3.46 9.28 15.78
CA LEU A 54 3.31 8.77 14.42
C LEU A 54 2.87 9.86 13.43
N LYS A 55 1.90 10.69 13.82
CA LYS A 55 1.38 11.79 12.96
C LYS A 55 2.39 12.92 12.73
N ASN A 56 3.32 13.13 13.66
CA ASN A 56 4.33 14.19 13.56
C ASN A 56 5.61 13.71 12.85
N LEU A 57 5.88 12.41 12.82
CA LEU A 57 7.09 11.85 12.24
C LEU A 57 7.32 12.19 10.76
N PRO A 58 6.28 12.23 9.87
CA PRO A 58 6.47 12.62 8.46
C PRO A 58 7.06 14.00 8.27
N LEU A 59 6.85 14.93 9.21
CA LEU A 59 7.38 16.31 9.15
C LEU A 59 8.87 16.39 9.49
N LYS A 60 9.44 15.33 10.08
CA LYS A 60 10.77 15.31 10.65
C LYS A 60 11.72 14.37 9.90
N THR A 61 11.20 13.31 9.28
CA THR A 61 12.03 12.31 8.62
C THR A 61 12.23 12.59 7.13
N TYR A 62 13.44 12.35 6.65
CA TYR A 62 13.77 12.29 5.22
C TYR A 62 13.58 10.88 4.63
N LYS A 63 13.39 9.88 5.48
CA LYS A 63 13.18 8.50 5.04
C LYS A 63 11.81 8.36 4.37
N ARG A 64 11.77 7.63 3.29
CA ARG A 64 10.52 7.27 2.60
C ARG A 64 9.77 6.26 3.45
N MET A 65 8.72 6.73 4.07
CA MET A 65 7.95 5.94 5.02
C MET A 65 6.61 5.48 4.44
N VAL A 66 6.21 4.32 4.91
CA VAL A 66 4.86 3.78 4.70
C VAL A 66 4.31 3.34 6.04
N VAL A 67 3.05 3.72 6.31
CA VAL A 67 2.32 3.33 7.51
C VAL A 67 1.32 2.23 7.15
N VAL A 68 1.38 1.13 7.90
CA VAL A 68 0.40 0.04 7.76
C VAL A 68 -0.16 -0.35 9.12
N ALA A 69 -1.36 -0.95 9.12
CA ALA A 69 -2.00 -1.45 10.34
C ALA A 69 -2.77 -2.75 10.05
N PRO A 70 -3.07 -3.58 11.09
CA PRO A 70 -3.77 -4.86 10.91
C PRO A 70 -5.23 -4.71 10.50
N THR A 71 -5.90 -3.62 10.88
CA THR A 71 -7.33 -3.41 10.61
C THR A 71 -7.57 -2.12 9.83
N GLY A 72 -8.71 -2.06 9.09
CA GLY A 72 -9.08 -0.86 8.34
C GLY A 72 -9.25 0.39 9.22
N VAL A 73 -9.84 0.23 10.39
CA VAL A 73 -10.04 1.34 11.34
C VAL A 73 -8.70 1.86 11.88
N ALA A 74 -7.79 0.96 12.27
CA ALA A 74 -6.46 1.35 12.71
C ALA A 74 -5.66 2.03 11.58
N ALA A 75 -5.74 1.50 10.35
CA ALA A 75 -5.09 2.09 9.18
C ALA A 75 -5.57 3.52 8.90
N ILE A 76 -6.88 3.76 8.92
CA ILE A 76 -7.46 5.11 8.74
C ILE A 76 -7.01 6.06 9.85
N ASN A 77 -7.00 5.61 11.11
CA ASN A 77 -6.56 6.41 12.25
C ASN A 77 -5.07 6.77 12.21
N ALA A 78 -4.25 5.84 11.71
CA ALA A 78 -2.81 6.00 11.54
C ALA A 78 -2.44 6.82 10.28
N GLY A 79 -3.39 7.06 9.38
CA GLY A 79 -3.12 7.70 8.08
C GLY A 79 -2.39 6.76 7.12
N GLY A 80 -2.74 5.48 7.10
CA GLY A 80 -2.05 4.47 6.30
C GLY A 80 -2.98 3.45 5.64
N GLN A 81 -2.43 2.31 5.25
CA GLN A 81 -3.14 1.20 4.62
C GLN A 81 -3.18 -0.05 5.51
N THR A 82 -4.08 -0.99 5.21
CA THR A 82 -4.00 -2.30 5.87
C THR A 82 -2.82 -3.11 5.33
N ILE A 83 -2.19 -3.91 6.22
CA ILE A 83 -1.08 -4.80 5.86
C ILE A 83 -1.42 -5.66 4.64
N HIS A 84 -2.58 -6.31 4.65
CA HIS A 84 -3.02 -7.19 3.55
C HIS A 84 -3.18 -6.44 2.22
N SER A 85 -3.72 -5.22 2.24
CA SER A 85 -3.85 -4.39 1.04
C SER A 85 -2.50 -3.92 0.50
N PHE A 86 -1.61 -3.45 1.39
CA PHE A 86 -0.32 -2.90 0.98
C PHE A 86 0.59 -3.99 0.40
N PHE A 87 0.74 -5.12 1.09
CA PHE A 87 1.60 -6.23 0.67
C PHE A 87 0.91 -7.23 -0.24
N GLN A 88 -0.40 -7.07 -0.51
CA GLN A 88 -1.25 -7.99 -1.26
C GLN A 88 -1.18 -9.42 -0.71
N LEU A 89 -1.16 -9.54 0.62
CA LEU A 89 -1.18 -10.83 1.29
C LEU A 89 -2.58 -11.45 1.22
N PRO A 90 -2.69 -12.75 0.99
CA PRO A 90 -3.96 -13.46 1.08
C PRO A 90 -4.45 -13.47 2.54
N PHE A 91 -5.77 -13.64 2.73
CA PHE A 91 -6.30 -13.91 4.05
C PHE A 91 -6.00 -15.36 4.47
N GLY A 92 -5.92 -15.58 5.78
CA GLY A 92 -5.63 -16.89 6.36
C GLY A 92 -4.16 -17.08 6.77
N PRO A 93 -3.75 -18.34 7.08
CA PRO A 93 -2.40 -18.66 7.53
C PRO A 93 -1.34 -18.41 6.45
N GLN A 94 -0.22 -17.77 6.84
CA GLN A 94 0.94 -17.56 5.98
C GLN A 94 2.06 -18.56 6.37
N LEU A 95 2.38 -19.51 5.49
CA LEU A 95 3.42 -20.49 5.77
C LEU A 95 4.83 -19.93 5.52
N PRO A 96 5.85 -20.38 6.27
CA PRO A 96 7.22 -19.92 6.10
C PRO A 96 7.80 -20.20 4.71
N GLU A 97 8.69 -19.31 4.25
CA GLU A 97 9.24 -19.22 2.90
C GLU A 97 9.99 -20.45 2.36
N LYS A 98 10.36 -21.41 3.21
CA LYS A 98 11.14 -22.61 2.78
C LYS A 98 10.48 -23.42 1.65
N ASP A 99 9.17 -23.20 1.44
CA ASP A 99 8.36 -23.89 0.45
C ASP A 99 7.94 -23.02 -0.75
N LEU A 100 8.44 -21.76 -0.86
CA LEU A 100 8.10 -20.87 -1.95
C LEU A 100 9.17 -20.86 -3.05
N PRO A 101 8.81 -21.10 -4.34
CA PRO A 101 9.76 -21.02 -5.45
C PRO A 101 10.19 -19.59 -5.76
N PRO A 102 11.42 -19.38 -6.33
CA PRO A 102 11.89 -18.06 -6.78
C PRO A 102 10.97 -17.42 -7.82
N ILE A 103 10.88 -16.07 -7.84
CA ILE A 103 10.03 -15.31 -8.79
C ILE A 103 10.36 -15.58 -10.27
N ASP A 104 11.62 -15.92 -10.56
CA ASP A 104 12.14 -16.03 -11.93
C ASP A 104 12.07 -17.44 -12.53
N SER A 105 11.44 -18.41 -11.88
CA SER A 105 11.33 -19.76 -12.41
C SER A 105 10.14 -19.91 -13.36
N HIS A 106 10.37 -19.81 -14.65
CA HIS A 106 9.45 -20.20 -15.73
C HIS A 106 9.24 -21.73 -15.82
N ARG A 107 9.24 -22.47 -14.72
CA ARG A 107 8.96 -23.92 -14.75
C ARG A 107 7.67 -24.25 -14.04
N ASN A 108 6.62 -24.44 -14.87
CA ASN A 108 5.37 -25.11 -14.54
C ASN A 108 5.64 -26.56 -14.19
N ASN A 109 5.83 -26.88 -12.91
CA ASN A 109 5.58 -28.25 -12.41
C ASN A 109 5.75 -28.29 -10.88
N MET A 110 4.76 -27.81 -10.13
CA MET A 110 4.60 -28.12 -8.71
C MET A 110 3.11 -28.23 -8.36
N GLY A 111 2.79 -29.21 -7.52
CA GLY A 111 1.43 -29.59 -7.16
C GLY A 111 0.52 -28.44 -6.65
N GLY A 112 -0.78 -28.62 -6.77
CA GLY A 112 -1.81 -27.58 -6.68
C GLY A 112 -1.75 -26.55 -5.54
N ARG A 113 -1.24 -26.89 -4.34
CA ARG A 113 -1.14 -25.97 -3.20
C ARG A 113 0.02 -24.96 -3.31
N ALA A 114 1.17 -25.38 -3.83
CA ALA A 114 2.32 -24.50 -4.04
C ALA A 114 2.10 -23.53 -5.22
N LYS A 115 1.34 -23.94 -6.24
CA LYS A 115 0.94 -23.06 -7.35
C LYS A 115 0.06 -21.90 -6.89
N SER A 116 -0.82 -22.07 -5.89
CA SER A 116 -1.73 -21.01 -5.45
C SER A 116 -1.01 -19.86 -4.76
N LEU A 117 -0.03 -20.13 -3.89
CA LEU A 117 0.77 -19.12 -3.20
C LEU A 117 1.74 -18.39 -4.15
N ALA A 118 2.47 -19.13 -5.00
CA ALA A 118 3.33 -18.54 -6.02
C ALA A 118 2.55 -17.67 -7.04
N ALA A 119 1.36 -18.10 -7.45
CA ALA A 119 0.50 -17.33 -8.35
C ALA A 119 -0.09 -16.07 -7.70
N GLN A 120 -0.35 -16.07 -6.40
CA GLN A 120 -0.80 -14.88 -5.66
C GLN A 120 0.30 -13.83 -5.56
N TYR A 121 1.56 -14.23 -5.33
CA TYR A 121 2.70 -13.31 -5.34
C TYR A 121 3.08 -12.81 -6.74
N GLN A 122 2.69 -13.48 -7.82
CA GLN A 122 2.88 -13.01 -9.20
C GLN A 122 1.99 -11.82 -9.59
N LYS A 123 1.01 -11.45 -8.77
CA LYS A 123 0.06 -10.36 -9.06
C LYS A 123 0.54 -8.96 -8.69
N LEU A 124 1.72 -8.82 -8.05
CA LEU A 124 2.27 -7.51 -7.76
C LEU A 124 2.53 -6.74 -9.07
N ASN A 125 1.83 -5.65 -9.28
CA ASN A 125 2.08 -4.81 -10.44
C ASN A 125 3.41 -4.05 -10.30
N LYS A 126 3.98 -3.63 -11.43
CA LYS A 126 5.27 -2.90 -11.46
C LYS A 126 5.29 -1.67 -10.54
N LYS A 127 4.19 -0.92 -10.47
CA LYS A 127 4.08 0.27 -9.61
C LYS A 127 4.25 -0.09 -8.13
N LYS A 128 3.61 -1.19 -7.69
CA LYS A 128 3.68 -1.67 -6.30
C LYS A 128 5.07 -2.21 -5.96
N ILE A 129 5.69 -2.94 -6.89
CA ILE A 129 7.09 -3.41 -6.75
C ILE A 129 8.04 -2.22 -6.55
N ASN A 130 7.90 -1.19 -7.37
CA ASN A 130 8.75 0.00 -7.28
C ASN A 130 8.55 0.75 -5.97
N LEU A 131 7.30 0.91 -5.54
CA LEU A 131 6.99 1.48 -4.25
C LEU A 131 7.68 0.71 -3.11
N MET A 132 7.55 -0.62 -3.07
CA MET A 132 8.18 -1.46 -2.04
C MET A 132 9.73 -1.42 -2.11
N ARG A 133 10.32 -1.23 -3.29
CA ARG A 133 11.76 -1.05 -3.44
C ARG A 133 12.25 0.29 -2.90
N SER A 134 11.42 1.32 -2.97
CA SER A 134 11.78 2.68 -2.57
C SER A 134 11.61 2.98 -1.09
N ILE A 135 10.95 2.12 -0.32
CA ILE A 135 10.69 2.34 1.11
C ILE A 135 11.99 2.23 1.91
N ASP A 136 12.25 3.21 2.79
CA ASP A 136 13.35 3.20 3.75
C ASP A 136 12.86 2.84 5.16
N LEU A 137 11.60 3.20 5.49
CA LEU A 137 10.98 2.99 6.79
C LEU A 137 9.58 2.40 6.63
N LEU A 138 9.35 1.23 7.23
CA LEU A 138 8.03 0.62 7.36
C LEU A 138 7.54 0.79 8.80
N ILE A 139 6.39 1.43 8.96
CA ILE A 139 5.75 1.62 10.26
C ILE A 139 4.54 0.70 10.35
N ILE A 140 4.49 -0.11 11.40
CA ILE A 140 3.35 -0.98 11.68
C ILE A 140 2.71 -0.50 12.98
N ASP A 141 1.56 0.16 12.87
CA ASP A 141 0.75 0.57 14.02
C ASP A 141 -0.12 -0.59 14.51
N GLU A 142 -0.45 -0.59 15.80
CA GLU A 142 -1.18 -1.67 16.48
C GLU A 142 -0.55 -3.05 16.28
N ILE A 143 0.78 -3.13 16.42
CA ILE A 143 1.57 -4.36 16.19
C ILE A 143 1.11 -5.54 17.07
N SER A 144 0.53 -5.28 18.25
CA SER A 144 -0.01 -6.32 19.15
C SER A 144 -1.05 -7.22 18.47
N MET A 145 -1.75 -6.71 17.48
CA MET A 145 -2.78 -7.45 16.72
C MET A 145 -2.22 -8.14 15.47
N VAL A 146 -0.93 -8.03 15.19
CA VAL A 146 -0.28 -8.65 14.02
C VAL A 146 0.23 -10.04 14.40
N ARG A 147 -0.19 -11.06 13.62
CA ARG A 147 0.29 -12.42 13.82
C ARG A 147 1.74 -12.59 13.36
N ALA A 148 2.44 -13.55 14.00
CA ALA A 148 3.83 -13.88 13.70
C ALA A 148 4.05 -14.26 12.23
N ASP A 149 3.16 -15.08 11.67
CA ASP A 149 3.20 -15.52 10.26
C ASP A 149 2.99 -14.36 9.27
N VAL A 150 2.15 -13.38 9.61
CA VAL A 150 1.94 -12.18 8.80
C VAL A 150 3.20 -11.31 8.77
N LEU A 151 3.91 -11.19 9.90
CA LEU A 151 5.15 -10.42 9.94
C LEU A 151 6.27 -11.10 9.14
N ASP A 152 6.37 -12.43 9.20
CA ASP A 152 7.30 -13.19 8.36
C ASP A 152 6.95 -13.11 6.87
N ALA A 153 5.65 -13.05 6.52
CA ALA A 153 5.21 -12.84 5.15
C ALA A 153 5.60 -11.44 4.62
N ILE A 154 5.52 -10.40 5.46
CA ILE A 154 6.01 -9.05 5.12
C ILE A 154 7.52 -9.10 4.83
N ASP A 155 8.30 -9.75 5.69
CA ASP A 155 9.74 -9.95 5.49
C ASP A 155 10.04 -10.65 4.17
N ALA A 156 9.36 -11.77 3.89
CA ALA A 156 9.53 -12.54 2.67
C ALA A 156 9.23 -11.70 1.40
N VAL A 157 8.13 -10.93 1.40
CA VAL A 157 7.78 -10.04 0.28
C VAL A 157 8.86 -8.98 0.07
N LEU A 158 9.30 -8.31 1.14
CA LEU A 158 10.30 -7.24 1.04
C LEU A 158 11.65 -7.77 0.57
N ARG A 159 12.15 -8.87 1.16
CA ARG A 159 13.42 -9.50 0.71
C ARG A 159 13.37 -9.88 -0.76
N ARG A 160 12.27 -10.46 -1.20
CA ARG A 160 12.07 -10.88 -2.58
C ARG A 160 12.00 -9.70 -3.54
N VAL A 161 11.19 -8.68 -3.25
CA VAL A 161 11.00 -7.50 -4.11
C VAL A 161 12.30 -6.68 -4.20
N ARG A 162 13.00 -6.52 -3.09
CA ARG A 162 14.26 -5.76 -2.99
C ARG A 162 15.50 -6.58 -3.36
N ARG A 163 15.35 -7.87 -3.64
CA ARG A 163 16.46 -8.80 -3.97
C ARG A 163 17.56 -8.78 -2.89
N SER A 164 17.17 -8.66 -1.63
CA SER A 164 18.07 -8.56 -0.47
C SER A 164 17.81 -9.69 0.52
N GLN A 165 18.86 -10.26 1.10
CA GLN A 165 18.76 -11.28 2.15
C GLN A 165 18.71 -10.67 3.56
N LYS A 166 18.91 -9.35 3.69
CA LYS A 166 18.77 -8.65 4.97
C LYS A 166 17.32 -8.76 5.46
N PRO A 167 17.07 -8.80 6.79
CA PRO A 167 15.72 -8.74 7.34
C PRO A 167 14.94 -7.58 6.73
N PHE A 168 13.66 -7.82 6.43
CA PHE A 168 12.75 -6.89 5.74
C PHE A 168 13.33 -6.27 4.45
N GLY A 169 14.25 -6.99 3.78
CA GLY A 169 14.92 -6.48 2.58
C GLY A 169 15.81 -5.26 2.84
N GLY A 170 16.24 -5.03 4.08
CA GLY A 170 16.99 -3.85 4.52
C GLY A 170 16.14 -2.60 4.74
N VAL A 171 14.82 -2.74 4.89
CA VAL A 171 13.91 -1.67 5.32
C VAL A 171 13.92 -1.59 6.84
N GLN A 172 14.10 -0.39 7.40
CA GLN A 172 13.96 -0.17 8.83
C GLN A 172 12.51 -0.38 9.26
N LEU A 173 12.30 -1.08 10.38
CA LEU A 173 10.96 -1.36 10.91
C LEU A 173 10.72 -0.56 12.18
N LEU A 174 9.61 0.20 12.24
CA LEU A 174 9.08 0.82 13.45
C LEU A 174 7.75 0.15 13.80
N MET A 175 7.77 -0.67 14.84
CA MET A 175 6.61 -1.37 15.39
C MET A 175 6.02 -0.54 16.53
N ILE A 176 4.74 -0.16 16.43
CA ILE A 176 4.06 0.65 17.44
C ILE A 176 2.91 -0.15 18.04
N GLY A 177 2.85 -0.27 19.39
CA GLY A 177 1.74 -0.95 20.05
C GLY A 177 1.98 -1.22 21.53
N ASP A 178 1.02 -1.88 22.15
CA ASP A 178 1.06 -2.34 23.55
C ASP A 178 0.62 -3.80 23.59
N VAL A 179 1.55 -4.70 23.93
CA VAL A 179 1.31 -6.16 23.93
C VAL A 179 0.27 -6.62 24.95
N HIS A 180 -0.03 -5.78 25.97
CA HIS A 180 -1.10 -6.03 26.94
C HIS A 180 -2.49 -5.59 26.43
N GLN A 181 -2.56 -4.98 25.23
CA GLN A 181 -3.85 -4.67 24.59
C GLN A 181 -4.36 -5.89 23.82
N LEU A 182 -5.07 -5.68 22.70
CA LEU A 182 -5.69 -6.77 21.99
C LEU A 182 -4.67 -7.71 21.34
N ALA A 183 -4.88 -9.00 21.58
CA ALA A 183 -4.13 -10.07 20.97
C ALA A 183 -4.45 -10.22 19.46
N PRO A 184 -3.55 -10.81 18.67
CA PRO A 184 -3.85 -11.17 17.28
C PRO A 184 -4.95 -12.24 17.25
N VAL A 185 -5.85 -12.16 16.27
CA VAL A 185 -6.90 -13.16 16.08
C VAL A 185 -6.32 -14.35 15.31
N ALA A 186 -6.27 -15.51 15.96
CA ALA A 186 -5.96 -16.78 15.33
C ALA A 186 -7.12 -17.75 15.63
N LYS A 187 -7.81 -18.18 14.58
CA LYS A 187 -8.86 -19.20 14.74
C LYS A 187 -8.22 -20.55 15.08
N PRO A 188 -8.90 -21.44 15.83
CA PRO A 188 -8.35 -22.72 16.18
C PRO A 188 -7.82 -23.52 14.99
N GLU A 189 -8.54 -23.52 13.87
CA GLU A 189 -8.17 -24.22 12.64
C GLU A 189 -6.94 -23.59 11.98
N GLU A 190 -6.80 -22.26 12.05
CA GLU A 190 -5.62 -21.53 11.55
C GLU A 190 -4.41 -21.78 12.43
N TRP A 191 -4.63 -21.84 13.76
CA TRP A 191 -3.54 -22.07 14.70
C TRP A 191 -3.02 -23.51 14.62
N GLU A 192 -3.87 -24.48 14.37
CA GLU A 192 -3.45 -25.87 14.12
C GLU A 192 -2.45 -25.98 12.97
N VAL A 193 -2.64 -25.18 11.93
CA VAL A 193 -1.72 -25.11 10.77
C VAL A 193 -0.42 -24.37 11.10
N LEU A 194 -0.48 -23.34 11.98
CA LEU A 194 0.66 -22.47 12.29
C LEU A 194 1.53 -22.96 13.46
N SER A 195 0.95 -23.65 14.43
CA SER A 195 1.63 -24.11 15.66
C SER A 195 2.87 -25.00 15.43
N PRO A 196 3.02 -25.75 14.31
CA PRO A 196 4.29 -26.44 14.01
C PRO A 196 5.45 -25.50 13.70
N TYR A 197 5.19 -24.23 13.36
CA TYR A 197 6.18 -23.25 12.94
C TYR A 197 6.39 -22.11 13.95
N TYR A 198 5.40 -21.84 14.81
CA TYR A 198 5.38 -20.71 15.73
C TYR A 198 4.97 -21.12 17.13
N ASP A 199 5.74 -20.69 18.13
CA ASP A 199 5.46 -20.97 19.55
C ASP A 199 4.29 -20.13 20.09
N THR A 200 4.03 -18.97 19.45
CA THR A 200 2.97 -18.02 19.84
C THR A 200 2.44 -17.28 18.61
N PRO A 201 1.16 -16.89 18.59
CA PRO A 201 0.57 -16.13 17.51
C PRO A 201 1.05 -14.67 17.45
N TYR A 202 1.63 -14.13 18.52
CA TYR A 202 2.06 -12.73 18.58
C TYR A 202 3.25 -12.45 17.65
N PHE A 203 3.38 -11.19 17.20
CA PHE A 203 4.43 -10.73 16.29
C PHE A 203 5.86 -11.08 16.75
N PHE A 204 6.11 -11.06 18.06
CA PHE A 204 7.42 -11.39 18.62
C PHE A 204 7.79 -12.88 18.51
N GLY A 205 6.82 -13.74 18.20
CA GLY A 205 7.05 -15.14 17.84
C GLY A 205 7.54 -15.35 16.41
N SER A 206 7.58 -14.30 15.57
CA SER A 206 8.01 -14.39 14.18
C SER A 206 9.46 -14.85 14.04
N GLN A 207 9.73 -15.63 12.99
CA GLN A 207 11.07 -16.16 12.74
C GLN A 207 12.07 -15.07 12.37
N VAL A 208 11.60 -14.01 11.72
CA VAL A 208 12.44 -12.86 11.37
C VAL A 208 12.92 -12.10 12.60
N LEU A 209 12.05 -11.79 13.57
CA LEU A 209 12.45 -11.06 14.79
C LEU A 209 13.31 -11.88 15.75
N LYS A 210 13.22 -13.22 15.69
CA LYS A 210 14.18 -14.10 16.42
C LYS A 210 15.61 -13.95 15.90
N LYS A 211 15.80 -13.49 14.65
CA LYS A 211 17.10 -13.35 13.97
C LYS A 211 17.54 -11.89 13.80
N ALA A 212 16.59 -10.97 13.69
CA ALA A 212 16.84 -9.55 13.50
C ALA A 212 16.82 -8.83 14.85
N PRO A 213 17.93 -8.19 15.28
CA PRO A 213 17.93 -7.40 16.49
C PRO A 213 17.00 -6.19 16.34
N TYR A 214 16.35 -5.84 17.43
CA TYR A 214 15.57 -4.61 17.54
C TYR A 214 15.75 -3.99 18.92
N VAL A 215 15.56 -2.68 19.00
CA VAL A 215 15.57 -1.93 20.26
C VAL A 215 14.14 -1.67 20.71
N CYS A 216 13.92 -1.60 22.02
CA CYS A 216 12.63 -1.32 22.62
C CYS A 216 12.67 0.02 23.34
N VAL A 217 11.68 0.88 23.09
CA VAL A 217 11.51 2.13 23.85
C VAL A 217 10.10 2.15 24.43
N GLU A 218 9.98 2.19 25.75
CA GLU A 218 8.69 2.26 26.43
C GLU A 218 8.38 3.69 26.86
N LEU A 219 7.21 4.20 26.39
CA LEU A 219 6.66 5.49 26.84
C LEU A 219 5.91 5.31 28.16
N GLU A 220 6.28 6.07 29.17
CA GLU A 220 5.76 5.92 30.54
C GLU A 220 4.65 6.92 30.86
N HIS A 221 4.73 8.16 30.34
CA HIS A 221 3.80 9.23 30.70
C HIS A 221 2.43 9.03 30.03
N ILE A 222 1.38 9.06 30.82
CA ILE A 222 0.00 8.88 30.40
C ILE A 222 -0.70 10.24 30.34
N TYR A 223 -1.24 10.58 29.18
CA TYR A 223 -1.97 11.84 28.94
C TYR A 223 -3.50 11.70 29.04
N ARG A 224 -4.01 10.46 29.03
CA ARG A 224 -5.46 10.18 28.93
C ARG A 224 -6.18 10.25 30.25
N GLN A 225 -5.60 9.71 31.31
CA GLN A 225 -6.16 9.69 32.65
C GLN A 225 -5.43 10.68 33.54
N HIS A 226 -6.17 11.30 34.48
CA HIS A 226 -5.64 12.30 35.43
C HIS A 226 -5.78 11.83 36.88
N ASP A 227 -6.38 10.66 37.13
CA ASP A 227 -6.59 10.05 38.44
C ASP A 227 -5.49 9.02 38.69
N ASP A 228 -4.56 9.33 39.58
CA ASP A 228 -3.40 8.49 39.88
C ASP A 228 -3.80 7.13 40.47
N ASP A 229 -4.88 7.09 41.27
CA ASP A 229 -5.38 5.86 41.86
C ASP A 229 -5.94 4.94 40.76
N PHE A 230 -6.68 5.51 39.81
CA PHE A 230 -7.21 4.78 38.67
C PHE A 230 -6.09 4.33 37.71
N ILE A 231 -5.08 5.17 37.48
CA ILE A 231 -3.90 4.79 36.69
C ILE A 231 -3.17 3.61 37.36
N THR A 232 -2.99 3.67 38.67
CA THR A 232 -2.35 2.58 39.43
C THR A 232 -3.16 1.28 39.31
N LEU A 233 -4.48 1.37 39.42
CA LEU A 233 -5.41 0.24 39.25
C LEU A 233 -5.31 -0.37 37.84
N LEU A 234 -5.34 0.46 36.81
CA LEU A 234 -5.16 0.03 35.42
C LEU A 234 -3.81 -0.64 35.16
N ASN A 235 -2.75 -0.14 35.79
CA ASN A 235 -1.42 -0.75 35.69
C ASN A 235 -1.39 -2.16 36.34
N LYS A 236 -2.05 -2.37 37.47
CA LYS A 236 -2.17 -3.69 38.07
C LYS A 236 -2.96 -4.66 37.18
N VAL A 237 -4.03 -4.18 36.55
CA VAL A 237 -4.82 -4.98 35.59
C VAL A 237 -3.96 -5.33 34.37
N ARG A 238 -3.26 -4.34 33.81
CA ARG A 238 -2.38 -4.51 32.63
C ARG A 238 -1.31 -5.57 32.87
N ASN A 239 -0.65 -5.50 34.02
CA ASN A 239 0.47 -6.36 34.35
C ASN A 239 0.05 -7.69 34.99
N ASN A 240 -1.25 -8.02 34.99
CA ASN A 240 -1.82 -9.20 35.64
C ASN A 240 -1.47 -9.34 37.13
N GLN A 241 -1.33 -8.20 37.84
CA GLN A 241 -0.96 -8.11 39.25
C GLN A 241 -2.16 -7.71 40.14
N MET A 242 -3.36 -8.26 39.82
CA MET A 242 -4.56 -7.96 40.59
C MET A 242 -4.54 -8.63 41.96
N ASP A 243 -4.40 -7.82 43.00
CA ASP A 243 -4.58 -8.22 44.38
C ASP A 243 -6.07 -8.14 44.81
N ALA A 244 -6.36 -8.64 46.02
CA ALA A 244 -7.72 -8.62 46.57
C ALA A 244 -8.30 -7.20 46.69
N ASN A 245 -7.47 -6.20 46.98
CA ASN A 245 -7.86 -4.80 47.06
C ASN A 245 -8.25 -4.27 45.66
N CYS A 246 -7.47 -4.58 44.65
CA CYS A 246 -7.76 -4.24 43.26
C CYS A 246 -9.14 -4.77 42.79
N VAL A 247 -9.37 -6.06 43.06
CA VAL A 247 -10.66 -6.71 42.77
C VAL A 247 -11.81 -6.06 43.54
N GLN A 248 -11.60 -5.71 44.81
CA GLN A 248 -12.58 -5.04 45.64
C GLN A 248 -12.91 -3.64 45.10
N VAL A 249 -11.90 -2.82 44.77
CA VAL A 249 -12.07 -1.48 44.23
C VAL A 249 -12.82 -1.53 42.90
N LEU A 250 -12.41 -2.38 41.95
CA LEU A 250 -13.13 -2.54 40.69
C LEU A 250 -14.58 -3.00 40.90
N ASN A 251 -14.79 -4.00 41.75
CA ASN A 251 -16.16 -4.52 42.03
C ASN A 251 -17.00 -3.57 42.87
N SER A 252 -16.47 -2.51 43.48
CA SER A 252 -17.28 -1.43 44.07
C SER A 252 -18.11 -0.70 42.99
N ARG A 253 -17.68 -0.81 41.70
CA ARG A 253 -18.41 -0.26 40.54
C ARG A 253 -19.41 -1.25 39.93
N TYR A 254 -19.56 -2.45 40.46
CA TYR A 254 -20.52 -3.46 40.02
C TYR A 254 -21.93 -3.03 40.32
N ARG A 255 -22.75 -2.84 39.31
CA ARG A 255 -24.13 -2.43 39.37
C ARG A 255 -24.96 -3.27 38.38
N PRO A 256 -25.38 -4.49 38.78
CA PRO A 256 -26.20 -5.33 37.91
C PRO A 256 -27.54 -4.64 37.66
N GLY A 257 -28.00 -4.66 36.40
CA GLY A 257 -29.28 -4.03 36.04
C GLY A 257 -29.22 -2.49 35.94
N PHE A 258 -28.05 -1.86 36.02
CA PHE A 258 -27.92 -0.43 35.82
C PHE A 258 -28.40 -0.02 34.40
N GLN A 259 -29.39 0.84 34.37
CA GLN A 259 -29.99 1.41 33.16
C GLN A 259 -29.90 2.92 33.26
N PRO A 260 -28.84 3.51 32.65
CA PRO A 260 -28.69 4.97 32.62
C PRO A 260 -29.82 5.61 31.82
N LYS A 261 -30.17 6.83 32.16
CA LYS A 261 -30.98 7.67 31.29
C LYS A 261 -30.11 8.04 30.08
N ASP A 262 -30.70 8.16 28.89
CA ASP A 262 -29.97 8.49 27.67
C ASP A 262 -29.27 9.84 27.74
N GLU A 263 -29.71 10.75 28.63
CA GLU A 263 -29.08 12.07 28.87
C GLU A 263 -27.75 11.96 29.65
N GLU A 264 -27.51 10.83 30.33
CA GLU A 264 -26.29 10.64 31.12
C GLU A 264 -25.07 10.27 30.28
N GLY A 265 -25.25 9.91 28.99
CA GLY A 265 -24.17 9.67 28.01
C GLY A 265 -23.31 8.43 28.26
N TYR A 266 -23.83 7.40 28.95
CA TYR A 266 -23.10 6.14 29.11
C TYR A 266 -23.05 5.36 27.81
N ILE A 267 -21.88 4.77 27.52
CA ILE A 267 -21.72 3.80 26.44
C ILE A 267 -21.39 2.41 26.99
N THR A 268 -22.03 1.38 26.44
CA THR A 268 -21.77 -0.01 26.85
C THR A 268 -20.69 -0.64 25.98
N LEU A 269 -19.62 -1.13 26.60
CA LEU A 269 -18.58 -1.90 25.92
C LEU A 269 -18.88 -3.40 26.04
N THR A 270 -18.98 -4.06 24.87
CA THR A 270 -19.29 -5.49 24.77
C THR A 270 -18.15 -6.24 24.09
N THR A 271 -18.09 -7.56 24.28
CA THR A 271 -17.08 -8.42 23.64
C THR A 271 -17.44 -8.77 22.19
N HIS A 272 -18.73 -8.83 21.83
CA HIS A 272 -19.23 -9.30 20.54
C HIS A 272 -20.07 -8.25 19.79
N ASN A 273 -19.95 -8.21 18.45
CA ASN A 273 -20.70 -7.26 17.63
C ASN A 273 -22.22 -7.43 17.77
N TYR A 274 -22.72 -8.69 17.76
CA TYR A 274 -24.17 -8.95 17.85
C TYR A 274 -24.81 -8.36 19.14
N GLN A 275 -24.08 -8.35 20.26
CA GLN A 275 -24.55 -7.76 21.52
C GLN A 275 -24.65 -6.23 21.39
N ALA A 276 -23.64 -5.58 20.79
CA ALA A 276 -23.68 -4.15 20.59
C ALA A 276 -24.80 -3.75 19.62
N ASP A 277 -24.97 -4.49 18.53
CA ASP A 277 -26.01 -4.24 17.54
C ASP A 277 -27.40 -4.44 18.14
N GLN A 278 -27.64 -5.52 18.91
CA GLN A 278 -28.89 -5.77 19.59
C GLN A 278 -29.27 -4.65 20.58
N ILE A 279 -28.30 -4.13 21.35
CA ILE A 279 -28.56 -3.01 22.28
C ILE A 279 -28.91 -1.75 21.47
N ASN A 280 -28.14 -1.43 20.44
CA ASN A 280 -28.37 -0.24 19.63
C ASN A 280 -29.71 -0.29 18.89
N GLU A 281 -30.06 -1.41 18.29
CA GLU A 281 -31.35 -1.61 17.58
C GLU A 281 -32.55 -1.55 18.51
N SER A 282 -32.49 -2.23 19.67
CA SER A 282 -33.58 -2.19 20.62
C SER A 282 -33.82 -0.79 21.20
N LYS A 283 -32.75 -0.04 21.49
CA LYS A 283 -32.83 1.35 21.94
C LYS A 283 -33.38 2.27 20.85
N LEU A 284 -32.91 2.13 19.60
CA LEU A 284 -33.42 2.90 18.47
C LEU A 284 -34.90 2.61 18.21
N ALA A 285 -35.33 1.34 18.31
CA ALA A 285 -36.72 0.93 18.14
C ALA A 285 -37.64 1.56 19.20
N ALA A 286 -37.17 1.70 20.44
CA ALA A 286 -37.92 2.29 21.55
C ALA A 286 -38.23 3.79 21.36
N ILE A 287 -37.47 4.50 20.55
CA ILE A 287 -37.73 5.90 20.22
C ILE A 287 -38.90 6.01 19.25
N LYS A 288 -39.93 6.80 19.61
CA LYS A 288 -41.19 6.94 18.83
C LYS A 288 -41.06 7.85 17.61
N GLU A 289 -39.97 8.60 17.50
CA GLU A 289 -39.71 9.53 16.40
C GLU A 289 -39.52 8.82 15.04
N LYS A 290 -39.73 9.58 13.96
CA LYS A 290 -39.56 9.11 12.57
C LYS A 290 -38.14 8.60 12.33
N LEU A 291 -38.04 7.46 11.67
CA LEU A 291 -36.76 6.94 11.20
C LEU A 291 -36.21 7.82 10.06
N LEU A 292 -34.99 8.29 10.23
CA LEU A 292 -34.21 9.04 9.25
C LEU A 292 -33.15 8.11 8.67
N THR A 293 -33.10 8.00 7.34
CA THR A 293 -32.08 7.18 6.66
C THR A 293 -31.20 8.08 5.81
N PHE A 294 -29.91 8.07 6.12
CA PHE A 294 -28.87 8.81 5.38
C PHE A 294 -28.07 7.84 4.54
N LYS A 295 -28.15 7.96 3.23
CA LYS A 295 -27.36 7.14 2.31
C LYS A 295 -25.97 7.73 2.11
N ALA A 296 -24.94 6.88 2.19
CA ALA A 296 -23.58 7.28 1.88
C ALA A 296 -23.38 7.50 0.36
N GLU A 297 -22.47 8.40 0.01
CA GLU A 297 -21.98 8.59 -1.35
C GLU A 297 -20.62 7.94 -1.47
N ILE A 298 -20.52 6.92 -2.31
CA ILE A 298 -19.30 6.12 -2.46
C ILE A 298 -18.78 6.33 -3.88
N HIS A 299 -17.51 6.73 -3.97
CA HIS A 299 -16.83 6.96 -5.24
C HIS A 299 -15.53 6.16 -5.29
N GLY A 300 -15.20 5.61 -6.45
CA GLY A 300 -13.98 4.82 -6.68
C GLY A 300 -13.96 3.52 -5.88
N SER A 301 -12.78 3.11 -5.42
CA SER A 301 -12.57 1.87 -4.67
C SER A 301 -12.58 2.12 -3.16
N PHE A 302 -13.67 1.78 -2.48
CA PHE A 302 -13.76 1.84 -1.02
C PHE A 302 -14.42 0.55 -0.51
N PRO A 303 -13.66 -0.43 0.02
CA PRO A 303 -14.18 -1.73 0.43
C PRO A 303 -15.18 -1.65 1.59
N GLU A 304 -16.27 -2.42 1.55
CA GLU A 304 -17.33 -2.39 2.57
C GLU A 304 -16.82 -2.69 3.99
N ASN A 305 -15.88 -3.63 4.13
CA ASN A 305 -15.30 -4.00 5.42
C ASN A 305 -14.49 -2.87 6.08
N THR A 306 -14.22 -1.77 5.34
CA THR A 306 -13.52 -0.59 5.83
C THR A 306 -14.45 0.60 6.07
N TYR A 307 -15.76 0.45 5.87
CA TYR A 307 -16.72 1.54 6.07
C TYR A 307 -16.65 2.09 7.50
N PRO A 308 -16.40 3.40 7.65
CA PRO A 308 -16.31 4.03 8.97
C PRO A 308 -17.65 4.10 9.72
N THR A 309 -18.74 4.09 8.98
CA THR A 309 -20.12 3.97 9.49
C THR A 309 -20.99 3.20 8.49
N LYS A 310 -22.27 2.96 8.80
CA LYS A 310 -23.17 2.22 7.90
C LYS A 310 -23.40 2.98 6.59
N GLU A 311 -23.46 2.29 5.47
CA GLU A 311 -23.82 2.87 4.17
C GLU A 311 -25.21 3.51 4.24
N ASN A 312 -26.20 2.77 4.75
CA ASN A 312 -27.51 3.29 5.07
C ASN A 312 -27.55 3.55 6.59
N LEU A 313 -27.22 4.78 6.99
CA LEU A 313 -27.20 5.19 8.39
C LEU A 313 -28.60 5.53 8.85
N GLU A 314 -29.15 4.73 9.74
CA GLU A 314 -30.48 4.87 10.31
C GLU A 314 -30.39 5.52 11.69
N LEU A 315 -31.07 6.67 11.86
CA LEU A 315 -31.08 7.44 13.09
C LEU A 315 -32.51 7.92 13.38
N LYS A 316 -32.78 8.27 14.63
CA LYS A 316 -34.00 8.99 15.06
C LYS A 316 -33.61 10.19 15.91
N VAL A 317 -34.39 11.27 15.87
CA VAL A 317 -34.24 12.36 16.83
C VAL A 317 -34.41 11.77 18.26
N GLY A 318 -33.52 12.15 19.16
CA GLY A 318 -33.37 11.58 20.48
C GLY A 318 -32.38 10.42 20.60
N ALA A 319 -31.83 9.89 19.48
CA ALA A 319 -30.85 8.82 19.53
C ALA A 319 -29.51 9.27 20.11
N GLN A 320 -28.90 8.41 20.93
CA GLN A 320 -27.50 8.59 21.35
C GLN A 320 -26.57 8.20 20.22
N VAL A 321 -25.70 9.12 19.86
CA VAL A 321 -24.77 8.97 18.75
C VAL A 321 -23.35 9.27 19.20
N MET A 322 -22.38 8.73 18.46
CA MET A 322 -20.97 9.02 18.63
C MET A 322 -20.38 9.50 17.31
N PHE A 323 -19.56 10.52 17.39
CA PHE A 323 -18.77 10.98 16.25
C PHE A 323 -17.67 9.96 15.91
N VAL A 324 -17.53 9.66 14.62
CA VAL A 324 -16.53 8.69 14.11
C VAL A 324 -15.44 9.35 13.29
N LYS A 325 -15.32 10.68 13.39
CA LYS A 325 -14.29 11.49 12.78
C LYS A 325 -14.06 12.75 13.61
N ASN A 326 -12.83 13.30 13.54
CA ASN A 326 -12.55 14.62 14.11
C ASN A 326 -13.14 15.73 13.21
N ASP A 327 -13.56 16.82 13.81
CA ASP A 327 -13.98 18.01 13.10
C ASP A 327 -12.82 18.58 12.27
N PRO A 328 -12.98 18.72 10.94
CA PRO A 328 -11.97 19.30 10.08
C PRO A 328 -11.83 20.82 10.27
N ASN A 329 -12.83 21.49 10.90
CA ASN A 329 -12.83 22.92 11.10
C ASN A 329 -11.90 23.35 12.24
N SER A 330 -11.49 24.60 12.22
CA SER A 330 -10.60 25.19 13.25
C SER A 330 -11.21 25.23 14.65
N GLU A 331 -12.54 25.24 14.74
CA GLU A 331 -13.29 25.29 16.00
C GLU A 331 -13.23 23.99 16.78
N LYS A 332 -12.94 22.84 16.09
CA LYS A 332 -12.86 21.49 16.69
C LYS A 332 -14.03 21.18 17.62
N ALA A 333 -15.25 21.48 17.17
CA ALA A 333 -16.47 21.29 17.97
C ALA A 333 -16.69 19.81 18.38
N PHE A 334 -16.17 18.86 17.61
CA PHE A 334 -16.25 17.44 17.93
C PHE A 334 -14.97 16.68 17.57
N TYR A 335 -14.79 15.54 18.21
CA TYR A 335 -13.69 14.61 17.98
C TYR A 335 -14.18 13.16 17.90
N ASN A 336 -13.39 12.29 17.33
CA ASN A 336 -13.70 10.87 17.22
C ASN A 336 -13.87 10.24 18.61
N GLY A 337 -15.05 9.69 18.89
CA GLY A 337 -15.43 9.14 20.18
C GLY A 337 -16.31 10.05 21.04
N LYS A 338 -16.45 11.36 20.70
CA LYS A 338 -17.37 12.26 21.42
C LYS A 338 -18.81 11.76 21.29
N ILE A 339 -19.52 11.67 22.42
CA ILE A 339 -20.90 11.19 22.49
C ILE A 339 -21.83 12.40 22.52
N GLY A 340 -22.99 12.30 21.88
CA GLY A 340 -24.03 13.30 21.91
C GLY A 340 -25.41 12.70 21.61
N ARG A 341 -26.41 13.56 21.60
CA ARG A 341 -27.80 13.21 21.31
C ARG A 341 -28.24 13.92 20.02
N LEU A 342 -28.83 13.18 19.11
CA LEU A 342 -29.41 13.76 17.90
C LEU A 342 -30.66 14.58 18.29
N VAL A 343 -30.65 15.88 18.08
CA VAL A 343 -31.73 16.81 18.44
C VAL A 343 -32.49 17.37 17.25
N GLY A 344 -31.93 17.26 16.05
CA GLY A 344 -32.60 17.74 14.84
C GLY A 344 -31.88 17.32 13.54
N TYR A 345 -32.52 17.57 12.43
CA TYR A 345 -31.93 17.43 11.08
C TYR A 345 -32.51 18.49 10.14
N ASP A 346 -31.74 18.90 9.18
CA ASP A 346 -32.15 19.76 8.08
C ASP A 346 -32.11 18.96 6.76
N GLU A 347 -33.28 18.70 6.19
CA GLU A 347 -33.40 17.91 4.96
C GLU A 347 -32.87 18.66 3.74
N LYS A 348 -32.91 20.01 3.74
CA LYS A 348 -32.42 20.81 2.61
C LYS A 348 -30.89 20.90 2.57
N GLU A 349 -30.27 21.11 3.73
CA GLU A 349 -28.82 21.20 3.86
C GLU A 349 -28.16 19.83 4.00
N GLY A 350 -28.94 18.76 4.24
CA GLY A 350 -28.42 17.42 4.48
C GLY A 350 -27.56 17.30 5.74
N THR A 351 -27.81 18.14 6.75
CA THR A 351 -27.09 18.21 8.01
C THR A 351 -27.91 17.68 9.18
N VAL A 352 -27.25 17.23 10.23
CA VAL A 352 -27.88 16.87 11.48
C VAL A 352 -27.38 17.74 12.62
N THR A 353 -28.20 17.94 13.66
CA THR A 353 -27.81 18.68 14.86
C THR A 353 -27.67 17.71 16.02
N VAL A 354 -26.50 17.68 16.63
CA VAL A 354 -26.17 16.87 17.81
C VAL A 354 -25.95 17.78 19.00
N GLU A 355 -26.58 17.48 20.12
CA GLU A 355 -26.33 18.14 21.39
C GLU A 355 -25.33 17.30 22.19
N SER A 356 -24.22 17.93 22.60
CA SER A 356 -23.16 17.31 23.42
C SER A 356 -22.63 18.35 24.39
N ASP A 357 -22.50 18.02 25.68
CA ASP A 357 -22.00 18.90 26.74
C ASP A 357 -22.77 20.24 26.85
N GLY A 358 -24.06 20.23 26.49
CA GLY A 358 -24.90 21.43 26.50
C GLY A 358 -24.76 22.33 25.25
N GLU A 359 -23.91 21.98 24.33
CA GLU A 359 -23.71 22.68 23.07
C GLU A 359 -24.43 21.97 21.91
N ARG A 360 -24.93 22.73 20.94
CA ARG A 360 -25.55 22.21 19.73
C ARG A 360 -24.58 22.33 18.57
N ILE A 361 -24.22 21.16 18.02
CA ILE A 361 -23.23 21.03 16.94
C ILE A 361 -23.97 20.67 15.65
N THR A 362 -23.83 21.48 14.62
CA THR A 362 -24.34 21.15 13.27
C THR A 362 -23.31 20.31 12.53
N VAL A 363 -23.72 19.14 12.08
CA VAL A 363 -22.84 18.09 11.53
C VAL A 363 -23.18 17.85 10.07
N PRO A 364 -22.33 18.24 9.12
CA PRO A 364 -22.50 17.91 7.72
C PRO A 364 -22.02 16.50 7.41
N LYS A 365 -22.30 16.01 6.21
CA LYS A 365 -21.62 14.83 5.68
C LYS A 365 -20.11 15.11 5.58
N LEU A 366 -19.29 14.16 6.02
CA LEU A 366 -17.84 14.23 5.89
C LEU A 366 -17.32 13.13 4.99
N LYS A 367 -16.26 13.45 4.26
CA LYS A 367 -15.60 12.55 3.32
C LYS A 367 -14.47 11.79 4.01
N TRP A 368 -14.48 10.46 3.97
CA TRP A 368 -13.31 9.61 4.21
C TRP A 368 -12.70 9.22 2.89
N GLN A 369 -11.40 9.19 2.86
CA GLN A 369 -10.62 8.86 1.67
C GLN A 369 -9.98 7.49 1.85
N ASN A 370 -10.08 6.66 0.83
CA ASN A 370 -9.25 5.47 0.74
C ASN A 370 -8.01 5.86 -0.06
N MET A 371 -6.89 5.93 0.64
CA MET A 371 -5.63 6.36 0.07
C MET A 371 -4.80 5.15 -0.36
N GLU A 372 -4.13 5.24 -1.49
CA GLU A 372 -3.11 4.30 -1.90
C GLU A 372 -1.77 5.02 -1.99
N TYR A 373 -0.73 4.40 -1.45
CA TYR A 373 0.62 4.90 -1.64
C TYR A 373 1.02 4.71 -3.11
N ALA A 374 1.45 5.77 -3.73
CA ALA A 374 1.96 5.80 -5.09
C ALA A 374 3.23 6.63 -5.16
N ILE A 375 4.05 6.34 -6.16
CA ILE A 375 5.21 7.20 -6.45
C ILE A 375 4.74 8.29 -7.39
N ASN A 376 4.86 9.54 -6.96
CA ASN A 376 4.59 10.68 -7.82
C ASN A 376 5.55 10.69 -9.01
N ALA A 377 4.99 10.86 -10.20
CA ALA A 377 5.75 10.80 -11.43
C ALA A 377 6.72 11.99 -11.61
N ASP A 378 6.44 13.12 -10.97
CA ASP A 378 7.16 14.38 -11.22
C ASP A 378 8.30 14.58 -10.20
N ASN A 379 8.05 14.41 -8.91
CA ASN A 379 9.04 14.61 -7.84
C ASN A 379 9.66 13.30 -7.31
N GLN A 380 9.16 12.13 -7.74
CA GLN A 380 9.63 10.79 -7.31
C GLN A 380 9.44 10.53 -5.80
N GLU A 381 8.59 11.28 -5.13
CA GLU A 381 8.25 11.06 -3.73
C GLU A 381 7.10 10.06 -3.59
N ILE A 382 7.03 9.39 -2.44
CA ILE A 382 5.88 8.57 -2.08
C ILE A 382 4.77 9.54 -1.68
N GLU A 383 3.68 9.54 -2.42
CA GLU A 383 2.50 10.33 -2.14
C GLU A 383 1.29 9.44 -1.89
N GLU A 384 0.38 9.93 -1.10
CA GLU A 384 -0.93 9.31 -0.91
C GLU A 384 -1.87 9.76 -2.02
N THR A 385 -2.37 8.80 -2.80
CA THR A 385 -3.35 9.06 -3.87
C THR A 385 -4.71 8.54 -3.46
N GLU A 386 -5.74 9.37 -3.55
CA GLU A 386 -7.11 8.95 -3.31
C GLU A 386 -7.56 7.99 -4.42
N ILE A 387 -7.87 6.74 -4.06
CA ILE A 387 -8.41 5.71 -4.96
C ILE A 387 -9.92 5.54 -4.81
N GLY A 388 -10.48 6.06 -3.74
CA GLY A 388 -11.90 6.05 -3.49
C GLY A 388 -12.27 6.88 -2.28
N SER A 389 -13.55 7.20 -2.15
CA SER A 389 -14.06 7.95 -1.01
C SER A 389 -15.43 7.46 -0.57
N PHE A 390 -15.67 7.64 0.72
CA PHE A 390 -16.93 7.36 1.39
C PHE A 390 -17.39 8.65 2.08
N THR A 391 -18.52 9.21 1.66
CA THR A 391 -19.07 10.46 2.22
C THR A 391 -20.38 10.17 2.95
N GLN A 392 -20.43 10.44 4.26
CA GLN A 392 -21.59 10.16 5.10
C GLN A 392 -21.59 11.12 6.29
N ILE A 393 -22.73 11.25 6.98
CA ILE A 393 -22.80 11.86 8.31
C ILE A 393 -21.84 11.10 9.24
N PRO A 394 -20.90 11.79 9.92
CA PRO A 394 -19.84 11.13 10.69
C PRO A 394 -20.33 10.65 12.05
N LEU A 395 -21.44 9.94 12.06
CA LEU A 395 -22.10 9.47 13.27
C LEU A 395 -22.34 7.94 13.24
N ARG A 396 -22.46 7.38 14.42
CA ARG A 396 -22.85 5.99 14.67
C ARG A 396 -23.72 5.94 15.92
N LEU A 397 -24.66 4.99 16.00
CA LEU A 397 -25.35 4.72 17.24
C LEU A 397 -24.35 4.34 18.33
N ALA A 398 -24.55 4.84 19.55
CA ALA A 398 -23.56 4.78 20.61
C ALA A 398 -24.11 4.40 21.99
N TRP A 399 -25.19 3.66 22.09
CA TRP A 399 -25.55 3.01 23.36
C TRP A 399 -24.65 1.83 23.68
N ALA A 400 -24.14 1.14 22.62
CA ALA A 400 -23.17 0.09 22.79
C ALA A 400 -22.16 0.04 21.61
N VAL A 401 -20.92 -0.37 21.90
CA VAL A 401 -19.84 -0.62 20.93
C VAL A 401 -18.99 -1.80 21.41
N THR A 402 -18.34 -2.51 20.51
CA THR A 402 -17.42 -3.58 20.94
C THR A 402 -16.11 -3.01 21.46
N ILE A 403 -15.47 -3.75 22.38
CA ILE A 403 -14.14 -3.42 22.93
C ILE A 403 -13.13 -3.17 21.80
N HIS A 404 -13.13 -4.01 20.76
CA HIS A 404 -12.24 -3.84 19.57
C HIS A 404 -12.49 -2.51 18.85
N LYS A 405 -13.75 -2.14 18.60
CA LYS A 405 -14.08 -0.88 17.91
C LYS A 405 -13.90 0.34 18.79
N SER A 406 -13.79 0.17 20.12
CA SER A 406 -13.48 1.25 21.06
C SER A 406 -11.97 1.53 21.19
N GLN A 407 -11.12 0.73 20.55
CA GLN A 407 -9.67 0.92 20.58
C GLN A 407 -9.30 2.31 20.02
N GLY A 408 -8.39 3.00 20.70
CA GLY A 408 -8.05 4.39 20.37
C GLY A 408 -9.03 5.46 20.88
N LEU A 409 -10.27 5.09 21.24
CA LEU A 409 -11.28 6.03 21.76
C LEU A 409 -11.17 6.23 23.27
N THR A 410 -11.79 7.30 23.77
CA THR A 410 -11.84 7.68 25.19
C THR A 410 -13.25 8.13 25.54
N PHE A 411 -13.74 7.71 26.69
CA PHE A 411 -15.09 8.02 27.17
C PHE A 411 -15.07 8.41 28.65
N ASP A 412 -15.91 9.37 29.04
CA ASP A 412 -16.01 9.76 30.44
C ASP A 412 -16.89 8.81 31.25
N LYS A 413 -17.86 8.15 30.61
CA LYS A 413 -18.83 7.26 31.25
C LYS A 413 -19.01 5.96 30.47
N VAL A 414 -18.63 4.84 31.10
CA VAL A 414 -18.58 3.54 30.44
C VAL A 414 -19.26 2.49 31.28
N ILE A 415 -20.07 1.65 30.63
CA ILE A 415 -20.57 0.39 31.19
C ILE A 415 -19.76 -0.73 30.56
N VAL A 416 -19.01 -1.48 31.37
CA VAL A 416 -18.22 -2.62 30.87
C VAL A 416 -18.97 -3.92 31.10
N ASP A 417 -19.30 -4.61 30.00
CA ASP A 417 -19.83 -5.96 29.99
C ASP A 417 -18.77 -6.95 29.50
N ALA A 418 -17.85 -7.31 30.42
CA ALA A 418 -16.71 -8.16 30.16
C ALA A 418 -16.88 -9.61 30.64
N GLY A 419 -18.09 -10.01 31.01
CA GLY A 419 -18.35 -11.36 31.53
C GLY A 419 -18.09 -12.51 30.55
N GLN A 420 -18.01 -12.20 29.28
CA GLN A 420 -17.65 -13.12 28.19
C GLN A 420 -16.31 -12.74 27.51
N ALA A 421 -15.38 -12.10 28.25
CA ALA A 421 -14.04 -11.85 27.73
C ALA A 421 -13.35 -13.20 27.44
N PHE A 422 -12.83 -13.37 26.23
CA PHE A 422 -12.26 -14.63 25.74
C PHE A 422 -10.79 -14.51 25.32
N ALA A 423 -10.22 -13.31 25.28
CA ALA A 423 -8.85 -13.09 24.86
C ALA A 423 -8.08 -12.18 25.82
N HIS A 424 -6.75 -12.36 25.83
CA HIS A 424 -5.82 -11.52 26.58
C HIS A 424 -6.02 -10.04 26.24
N GLY A 425 -5.89 -9.16 27.23
CA GLY A 425 -5.97 -7.72 27.07
C GLY A 425 -7.37 -7.11 26.94
N GLN A 426 -8.43 -7.89 26.67
CA GLN A 426 -9.78 -7.31 26.46
C GLN A 426 -10.29 -6.52 27.67
N VAL A 427 -10.10 -7.03 28.87
CA VAL A 427 -10.54 -6.37 30.10
C VAL A 427 -9.77 -5.07 30.30
N TYR A 428 -8.45 -5.11 30.17
CA TYR A 428 -7.59 -3.92 30.26
C TYR A 428 -7.99 -2.86 29.22
N VAL A 429 -8.19 -3.26 27.96
CA VAL A 429 -8.63 -2.32 26.90
C VAL A 429 -9.97 -1.70 27.26
N ALA A 430 -10.94 -2.48 27.74
CA ALA A 430 -12.26 -1.96 28.12
C ALA A 430 -12.17 -0.94 29.27
N LEU A 431 -11.45 -1.28 30.35
CA LEU A 431 -11.28 -0.40 31.49
C LEU A 431 -10.50 0.88 31.13
N SER A 432 -9.45 0.76 30.34
CA SER A 432 -8.63 1.89 29.90
C SER A 432 -9.32 2.85 28.93
N ARG A 433 -10.53 2.56 28.47
CA ARG A 433 -11.36 3.50 27.69
C ARG A 433 -11.93 4.61 28.56
N CYS A 434 -12.13 4.36 29.86
CA CYS A 434 -12.67 5.33 30.79
C CYS A 434 -11.58 6.32 31.26
N THR A 435 -11.97 7.59 31.45
CA THR A 435 -11.07 8.64 31.95
C THR A 435 -10.88 8.59 33.47
N SER A 436 -11.88 8.10 34.22
CA SER A 436 -11.88 8.04 35.68
C SER A 436 -12.61 6.81 36.23
N LEU A 437 -12.32 6.45 37.48
CA LEU A 437 -13.03 5.36 38.16
C LEU A 437 -14.52 5.67 38.38
N GLU A 438 -14.87 6.94 38.61
CA GLU A 438 -16.27 7.37 38.84
C GLU A 438 -17.16 7.12 37.65
N GLY A 439 -16.63 7.31 36.45
CA GLY A 439 -17.34 7.10 35.20
C GLY A 439 -17.58 5.62 34.86
N LEU A 440 -16.85 4.71 35.54
CA LEU A 440 -16.89 3.29 35.27
C LEU A 440 -18.08 2.62 35.95
N VAL A 441 -18.83 1.79 35.23
CA VAL A 441 -19.84 0.85 35.76
C VAL A 441 -19.53 -0.53 35.21
N LEU A 442 -19.50 -1.53 36.10
CA LEU A 442 -19.38 -2.94 35.74
C LEU A 442 -20.75 -3.60 35.71
N LYS A 443 -21.14 -4.16 34.58
CA LYS A 443 -22.38 -4.95 34.42
C LYS A 443 -22.19 -6.39 34.94
N THR A 444 -20.93 -6.87 34.82
CA THR A 444 -20.50 -8.19 35.32
C THR A 444 -19.36 -8.01 36.31
N ARG A 445 -19.25 -8.89 37.30
CA ARG A 445 -18.16 -8.84 38.26
C ARG A 445 -16.86 -9.26 37.60
N ILE A 446 -15.79 -8.55 37.92
CA ILE A 446 -14.43 -8.95 37.57
C ILE A 446 -13.92 -9.86 38.67
N THR A 447 -13.51 -11.08 38.30
CA THR A 447 -12.85 -12.02 39.19
C THR A 447 -11.36 -12.06 38.90
N SER A 448 -10.52 -12.55 39.81
CA SER A 448 -9.08 -12.73 39.57
C SER A 448 -8.78 -13.63 38.36
N ASN A 449 -9.73 -14.53 38.02
CA ASN A 449 -9.60 -15.41 36.86
C ASN A 449 -10.22 -14.84 35.58
N ALA A 450 -10.80 -13.63 35.63
CA ALA A 450 -11.38 -12.97 34.45
C ALA A 450 -10.31 -12.40 33.51
N LEU A 451 -9.06 -12.28 34.00
CA LEU A 451 -7.92 -11.91 33.15
C LEU A 451 -7.42 -13.19 32.46
N VAL A 452 -7.68 -13.25 31.17
CA VAL A 452 -7.05 -14.26 30.32
C VAL A 452 -5.57 -13.85 30.19
N ASN A 453 -4.71 -14.59 30.88
CA ASN A 453 -3.27 -14.37 30.83
C ASN A 453 -2.63 -15.17 29.72
N ASP A 454 -1.61 -14.59 29.07
CA ASP A 454 -0.80 -15.28 28.07
C ASP A 454 0.66 -15.31 28.54
N TYR A 455 1.12 -16.48 28.89
CA TYR A 455 2.49 -16.68 29.43
C TYR A 455 3.56 -16.20 28.45
N SER A 456 3.32 -16.29 27.15
CA SER A 456 4.27 -15.80 26.13
C SER A 456 4.41 -14.29 26.17
N VAL A 457 3.36 -13.55 26.51
CA VAL A 457 3.39 -12.10 26.70
C VAL A 457 4.18 -11.76 27.96
N ASP A 458 3.95 -12.46 29.07
CA ASP A 458 4.67 -12.22 30.33
C ASP A 458 6.18 -12.42 30.13
N GLN A 459 6.59 -13.54 29.53
CA GLN A 459 7.99 -13.79 29.20
C GLN A 459 8.59 -12.72 28.28
N PHE A 460 7.84 -12.32 27.26
CA PHE A 460 8.30 -11.29 26.34
C PHE A 460 8.54 -9.95 27.06
N VAL A 461 7.59 -9.53 27.89
CA VAL A 461 7.68 -8.27 28.65
C VAL A 461 8.81 -8.28 29.65
N GLU A 462 9.07 -9.40 30.34
CA GLU A 462 10.18 -9.56 31.28
C GLU A 462 11.54 -9.24 30.64
N HIS A 463 11.72 -9.57 29.34
CA HIS A 463 12.97 -9.33 28.60
C HIS A 463 13.00 -7.98 27.84
N LEU A 464 11.92 -7.18 27.86
CA LEU A 464 11.92 -5.87 27.17
C LEU A 464 12.94 -4.87 27.72
N PRO A 465 13.16 -4.76 29.06
CA PRO A 465 14.15 -3.83 29.60
C PRO A 465 15.57 -4.09 29.10
N GLU A 466 15.91 -5.34 28.79
CA GLU A 466 17.24 -5.71 28.24
C GLU A 466 17.45 -5.14 26.82
N LYS A 467 16.36 -4.79 26.14
CA LYS A 467 16.36 -4.23 24.78
C LYS A 467 16.23 -2.71 24.76
N GLU A 468 16.08 -2.06 25.93
CA GLU A 468 16.08 -0.59 26.01
C GLU A 468 17.51 -0.10 25.78
N PRO A 469 17.75 0.70 24.72
CA PRO A 469 19.12 1.13 24.42
C PRO A 469 19.57 2.24 25.39
N SER A 470 20.81 2.17 25.86
CA SER A 470 21.49 3.32 26.49
C SER A 470 21.89 4.34 25.41
N GLN A 471 22.21 5.58 25.80
CA GLN A 471 22.73 6.58 24.88
C GLN A 471 23.99 6.08 24.15
N GLU A 472 24.90 5.42 24.85
CA GLU A 472 26.10 4.82 24.27
C GLU A 472 25.76 3.78 23.18
N LYS A 473 24.68 3.00 23.39
CA LYS A 473 24.22 2.04 22.40
C LYS A 473 23.65 2.72 21.17
N VAL A 474 22.93 3.83 21.31
CA VAL A 474 22.41 4.62 20.18
C VAL A 474 23.55 5.26 19.40
N ASP A 475 24.54 5.84 20.10
CA ASP A 475 25.73 6.41 19.47
C ASP A 475 26.49 5.34 18.67
N GLN A 476 26.59 4.11 19.22
CA GLN A 476 27.19 2.97 18.52
C GLN A 476 26.37 2.56 17.29
N LEU A 477 25.05 2.45 17.40
CA LEU A 477 24.17 2.11 16.27
C LEU A 477 24.24 3.16 15.16
N ARG A 478 24.32 4.43 15.53
CA ARG A 478 24.52 5.53 14.59
C ARG A 478 25.86 5.41 13.87
N HIS A 479 26.93 5.20 14.64
CA HIS A 479 28.27 5.00 14.12
C HIS A 479 28.33 3.82 13.13
N ASP A 480 27.74 2.68 13.50
CA ASP A 480 27.68 1.50 12.62
C ASP A 480 26.92 1.78 11.34
N TYR A 481 25.77 2.49 11.40
CA TYR A 481 24.97 2.88 10.25
C TYR A 481 25.68 3.86 9.31
N GLU A 482 26.38 4.86 9.87
CA GLU A 482 27.23 5.78 9.10
C GLU A 482 28.30 5.00 8.34
N LEU A 483 29.00 4.09 9.04
CA LEU A 483 30.02 3.24 8.44
C LEU A 483 29.43 2.35 7.32
N GLU A 484 28.34 1.63 7.60
CA GLU A 484 27.71 0.76 6.59
C GLU A 484 27.29 1.54 5.36
N THR A 485 26.77 2.76 5.53
CA THR A 485 26.35 3.63 4.44
C THR A 485 27.54 4.10 3.58
N MET A 486 28.68 4.44 4.22
CA MET A 486 29.90 4.78 3.51
C MET A 486 30.48 3.59 2.73
N LEU A 487 30.45 2.41 3.33
CA LEU A 487 30.90 1.19 2.67
C LEU A 487 30.01 0.81 1.49
N GLU A 488 28.69 0.99 1.62
CA GLU A 488 27.76 0.77 0.52
C GLU A 488 28.04 1.71 -0.68
N LEU A 489 28.42 2.97 -0.42
CA LEU A 489 28.76 3.93 -1.47
C LEU A 489 29.91 3.42 -2.36
N ILE A 490 30.88 2.73 -1.77
CA ILE A 490 32.11 2.26 -2.45
C ILE A 490 32.09 0.76 -2.80
N ASP A 491 30.99 0.07 -2.56
CA ASP A 491 30.80 -1.34 -2.96
C ASP A 491 30.33 -1.42 -4.42
N PHE A 492 31.10 -2.09 -5.27
CA PHE A 492 30.81 -2.32 -6.69
C PHE A 492 30.56 -3.80 -7.02
N ASP A 493 30.49 -4.67 -6.02
CA ASP A 493 30.28 -6.11 -6.19
C ASP A 493 28.95 -6.42 -6.94
N GLY A 494 27.91 -5.64 -6.73
CA GLY A 494 26.65 -5.77 -7.44
C GLY A 494 26.84 -5.57 -8.95
N ILE A 495 27.52 -4.49 -9.36
CA ILE A 495 27.82 -4.19 -10.76
C ILE A 495 28.71 -5.27 -11.37
N TYR A 496 29.72 -5.76 -10.64
CA TYR A 496 30.59 -6.84 -11.10
C TYR A 496 29.84 -8.15 -11.35
N LYS A 497 28.92 -8.52 -10.44
CA LYS A 497 28.06 -9.72 -10.57
C LYS A 497 27.10 -9.59 -11.76
N ASP A 498 26.49 -8.44 -11.96
CA ASP A 498 25.55 -8.22 -13.07
C ASP A 498 26.30 -8.16 -14.42
N PHE A 499 27.50 -7.60 -14.44
CA PHE A 499 28.38 -7.70 -15.61
C PHE A 499 28.79 -9.17 -15.89
N GLY A 500 29.00 -9.98 -14.85
CA GLY A 500 29.22 -11.41 -14.95
C GLY A 500 28.05 -12.17 -15.58
N LYS A 501 26.80 -11.79 -15.26
CA LYS A 501 25.60 -12.33 -15.91
C LYS A 501 25.54 -11.96 -17.41
N LEU A 502 25.89 -10.72 -17.76
CA LEU A 502 25.99 -10.29 -19.15
C LEU A 502 27.00 -11.15 -19.91
N MET A 503 28.20 -11.28 -19.35
CA MET A 503 29.25 -12.12 -19.95
C MET A 503 28.82 -13.56 -20.12
N LYS A 504 28.09 -14.13 -19.17
CA LYS A 504 27.59 -15.51 -19.29
C LYS A 504 26.63 -15.66 -20.48
N VAL A 505 25.66 -14.75 -20.64
CA VAL A 505 24.73 -14.79 -21.80
C VAL A 505 25.49 -14.71 -23.12
N ILE A 506 26.54 -13.88 -23.18
CA ILE A 506 27.36 -13.72 -24.39
C ILE A 506 28.22 -14.96 -24.66
N TYR A 507 28.91 -15.53 -23.66
CA TYR A 507 29.70 -16.75 -23.82
C TYR A 507 28.87 -17.98 -24.14
N ASP A 508 27.67 -18.10 -23.57
CA ASP A 508 26.74 -19.22 -23.87
C ASP A 508 26.22 -19.14 -25.33
N ASN A 509 26.42 -17.99 -26.01
CA ASN A 509 25.99 -17.70 -27.39
C ASN A 509 27.08 -16.99 -28.22
N ASP A 510 28.35 -17.34 -28.03
CA ASP A 510 29.50 -16.63 -28.59
C ASP A 510 29.51 -16.50 -30.12
N THR A 511 28.93 -17.50 -30.81
CA THR A 511 28.78 -17.50 -32.27
C THR A 511 27.86 -16.40 -32.81
N LEU A 512 27.07 -15.75 -31.97
CA LEU A 512 26.19 -14.66 -32.36
C LEU A 512 26.81 -13.27 -32.20
N PHE A 513 28.03 -13.19 -31.64
CA PHE A 513 28.70 -11.93 -31.34
C PHE A 513 30.11 -11.84 -31.94
N GLU A 514 30.56 -10.62 -32.25
CA GLU A 514 31.91 -10.41 -32.74
C GLU A 514 32.95 -10.65 -31.64
N SER A 515 34.03 -11.32 -31.97
CA SER A 515 35.15 -11.59 -31.06
C SER A 515 35.77 -10.30 -30.49
N SER A 516 35.76 -9.23 -31.23
CA SER A 516 36.20 -7.89 -30.80
C SER A 516 35.36 -7.33 -29.66
N MET A 517 34.03 -7.52 -29.72
CA MET A 517 33.08 -7.14 -28.69
C MET A 517 33.28 -7.98 -27.42
N ILE A 518 33.44 -9.28 -27.57
CA ILE A 518 33.68 -10.20 -26.43
C ILE A 518 35.00 -9.82 -25.72
N HIS A 519 36.03 -9.46 -26.48
CA HIS A 519 37.33 -9.02 -25.93
C HIS A 519 37.18 -7.69 -25.15
N ASP A 520 36.49 -6.67 -25.74
CA ASP A 520 36.20 -5.39 -25.06
C ASP A 520 35.47 -5.58 -23.75
N LEU A 521 34.39 -6.37 -23.75
CA LEU A 521 33.61 -6.67 -22.55
C LEU A 521 34.44 -7.41 -21.49
N SER A 522 35.29 -8.34 -21.89
CA SER A 522 36.20 -9.03 -20.96
C SER A 522 37.19 -8.07 -20.33
N GLY A 523 37.75 -7.12 -21.14
CA GLY A 523 38.59 -6.07 -20.64
C GLY A 523 37.91 -5.13 -19.66
N ARG A 524 36.66 -4.76 -19.92
CA ARG A 524 35.85 -3.94 -19.02
C ARG A 524 35.55 -4.68 -17.69
N ARG A 525 35.23 -5.97 -17.76
CA ARG A 525 35.01 -6.78 -16.54
C ARG A 525 36.25 -6.82 -15.65
N ASN A 526 37.45 -6.99 -16.24
CA ASN A 526 38.71 -6.98 -15.51
C ASN A 526 38.93 -5.60 -14.84
N LYS A 527 38.65 -4.49 -15.54
CA LYS A 527 38.76 -3.16 -14.98
C LYS A 527 37.80 -2.93 -13.82
N ILE A 528 36.53 -3.44 -13.88
CA ILE A 528 35.61 -3.39 -12.74
C ILE A 528 36.26 -4.04 -11.52
N HIS A 529 36.86 -5.22 -11.71
CA HIS A 529 37.47 -5.95 -10.60
C HIS A 529 38.72 -5.23 -10.06
N GLU A 530 39.61 -4.80 -10.92
CA GLU A 530 40.93 -4.23 -10.55
C GLU A 530 40.79 -2.79 -10.03
N GLU A 531 40.05 -1.94 -10.76
CA GLU A 531 40.00 -0.48 -10.53
C GLU A 531 38.87 -0.07 -9.58
N LEU A 532 37.77 -0.85 -9.49
CA LEU A 532 36.64 -0.54 -8.61
C LEU A 532 36.58 -1.48 -7.40
N CYS A 533 36.38 -2.79 -7.57
CA CYS A 533 36.19 -3.71 -6.45
C CYS A 533 37.45 -3.83 -5.57
N SER A 534 38.63 -4.12 -6.17
CA SER A 534 39.86 -4.28 -5.41
C SER A 534 40.35 -3.00 -4.74
N VAL A 535 40.11 -1.85 -5.36
CA VAL A 535 40.42 -0.54 -4.75
C VAL A 535 39.41 -0.23 -3.66
N GLY A 536 38.11 -0.55 -3.85
CA GLY A 536 37.06 -0.42 -2.86
C GLY A 536 37.38 -1.15 -1.57
N ILE A 537 37.80 -2.43 -1.65
CA ILE A 537 38.20 -3.25 -0.48
C ILE A 537 39.38 -2.60 0.27
N LYS A 538 40.39 -2.10 -0.43
CA LYS A 538 41.53 -1.38 0.19
C LYS A 538 41.08 -0.08 0.84
N PHE A 539 40.13 0.61 0.21
CA PHE A 539 39.61 1.88 0.71
C PHE A 539 38.72 1.68 1.92
N GLU A 540 37.95 0.59 2.00
CA GLU A 540 37.18 0.18 3.17
C GLU A 540 38.04 0.18 4.44
N SER A 541 39.20 -0.46 4.42
CA SER A 541 40.10 -0.52 5.57
C SER A 541 40.54 0.87 6.05
N GLN A 542 40.67 1.83 5.13
CA GLN A 542 41.03 3.21 5.49
C GLN A 542 39.85 3.96 6.09
N ILE A 543 38.61 3.76 5.55
CA ILE A 543 37.39 4.36 6.09
C ILE A 543 37.18 3.87 7.53
N ARG A 544 37.24 2.54 7.76
CA ARG A 544 37.08 1.94 9.10
C ARG A 544 38.06 2.58 10.09
N LYS A 545 39.35 2.68 9.75
CA LYS A 545 40.37 3.27 10.62
C LYS A 545 40.12 4.76 10.90
N LEU A 546 39.66 5.53 9.93
CA LEU A 546 39.41 6.96 10.09
C LEU A 546 38.10 7.24 10.86
N HIS A 547 37.18 6.29 10.85
CA HIS A 547 35.86 6.42 11.51
C HIS A 547 35.88 5.97 12.98
N GLU A 548 36.86 5.19 13.42
CA GLU A 548 36.92 4.57 14.75
C GLU A 548 36.79 5.51 15.96
N HIS A 549 37.06 6.82 15.85
CA HIS A 549 37.26 7.70 17.00
C HIS A 549 36.49 9.01 16.98
N VAL A 550 35.40 9.16 16.22
CA VAL A 550 34.75 10.47 16.05
C VAL A 550 33.24 10.40 16.25
N SER A 551 32.64 11.47 16.76
CA SER A 551 31.25 11.57 17.12
C SER A 551 30.28 11.45 15.93
N THR A 552 30.62 11.99 14.74
CA THR A 552 29.84 11.86 13.51
C THR A 552 30.74 11.88 12.27
N CYS A 553 30.37 11.15 11.23
CA CYS A 553 31.12 11.12 9.97
C CYS A 553 31.21 12.50 9.31
N GLU A 554 30.20 13.35 9.44
CA GLU A 554 30.15 14.69 8.84
C GLU A 554 31.14 15.67 9.49
N GLN A 555 31.42 15.52 10.79
CA GLN A 555 32.35 16.36 11.53
C GLN A 555 33.82 15.89 11.43
N ASN A 556 34.04 14.68 10.93
CA ASN A 556 35.37 14.11 10.80
C ASN A 556 36.09 14.62 9.56
N GLN A 557 36.83 15.73 9.67
CA GLN A 557 37.55 16.38 8.56
C GLN A 557 38.50 15.42 7.80
N PRO A 558 39.38 14.64 8.47
CA PRO A 558 40.25 13.70 7.77
C PRO A 558 39.49 12.64 6.96
N LEU A 559 38.38 12.12 7.52
CA LEU A 559 37.52 11.18 6.84
C LEU A 559 36.84 11.81 5.62
N GLN A 560 36.27 13.02 5.77
CA GLN A 560 35.62 13.75 4.70
C GLN A 560 36.56 14.06 3.54
N GLU A 561 37.78 14.53 3.82
CA GLU A 561 38.78 14.76 2.78
C GLU A 561 39.20 13.48 2.04
N ARG A 562 39.28 12.35 2.82
CA ARG A 562 39.62 11.06 2.23
C ARG A 562 38.50 10.51 1.39
N LEU A 563 37.24 10.66 1.86
CA LEU A 563 36.04 10.28 1.09
C LEU A 563 35.91 11.07 -0.22
N LYS A 564 36.08 12.40 -0.20
CA LYS A 564 36.08 13.23 -1.41
C LYS A 564 37.07 12.72 -2.47
N LYS A 565 38.30 12.40 -2.09
CA LYS A 565 39.32 11.85 -3.02
C LYS A 565 38.90 10.48 -3.56
N GLY A 566 38.33 9.61 -2.70
CA GLY A 566 37.83 8.28 -3.10
C GLY A 566 36.64 8.36 -4.03
N VAL A 567 35.64 9.18 -3.70
CA VAL A 567 34.44 9.40 -4.50
C VAL A 567 34.78 9.90 -5.90
N ASN A 568 35.68 10.89 -6.03
CA ASN A 568 36.11 11.39 -7.33
C ASN A 568 36.81 10.31 -8.15
N TYR A 569 37.67 9.50 -7.51
CA TYR A 569 38.33 8.37 -8.17
C TYR A 569 37.29 7.36 -8.72
N PHE A 570 36.35 6.92 -7.88
CA PHE A 570 35.36 5.94 -8.29
C PHE A 570 34.39 6.48 -9.35
N ASP A 571 33.99 7.73 -9.25
CA ASP A 571 33.11 8.38 -10.23
C ASP A 571 33.76 8.44 -11.61
N GLU A 572 35.06 8.83 -11.68
CA GLU A 572 35.83 8.89 -12.93
C GLU A 572 35.92 7.49 -13.58
N HIS A 573 36.30 6.47 -12.81
CA HIS A 573 36.46 5.11 -13.32
C HIS A 573 35.11 4.48 -13.71
N LEU A 574 34.03 4.74 -12.95
CA LEU A 574 32.69 4.26 -13.29
C LEU A 574 32.18 4.91 -14.59
N LYS A 575 32.43 6.21 -14.80
CA LYS A 575 32.08 6.93 -16.02
C LYS A 575 32.87 6.39 -17.23
N ALA A 576 34.18 6.13 -17.04
CA ALA A 576 35.01 5.52 -18.06
C ALA A 576 34.54 4.13 -18.46
N LEU A 577 34.10 3.30 -17.47
CA LEU A 577 33.52 2.00 -17.70
C LEU A 577 32.23 2.06 -18.52
N ALA A 578 31.34 3.00 -18.16
CA ALA A 578 30.03 3.17 -18.79
C ALA A 578 30.11 3.75 -20.20
N ALA A 579 31.21 4.47 -20.54
CA ALA A 579 31.39 5.11 -21.84
C ALA A 579 31.34 4.08 -22.98
N GLY A 580 30.40 4.27 -23.93
CA GLY A 580 30.22 3.41 -25.09
C GLY A 580 29.74 1.97 -24.80
N LEU A 581 29.55 1.58 -23.50
CA LEU A 581 29.13 0.20 -23.15
C LEU A 581 27.74 -0.11 -23.72
N PHE A 582 26.81 0.79 -23.60
CA PHE A 582 25.41 0.59 -24.03
C PHE A 582 25.17 0.91 -25.51
N ASP A 583 26.22 1.36 -26.22
CA ASP A 583 26.22 1.59 -27.69
C ASP A 583 26.70 0.36 -28.46
N LEU A 584 27.20 -0.67 -27.75
CA LEU A 584 27.64 -1.92 -28.38
C LEU A 584 26.45 -2.67 -29.02
N PRO A 585 26.68 -3.41 -30.13
CA PRO A 585 25.66 -4.10 -30.91
C PRO A 585 25.16 -5.39 -30.21
N PHE A 586 24.41 -5.26 -29.11
CA PHE A 586 23.86 -6.40 -28.36
C PHE A 586 22.68 -7.11 -29.02
N LYS A 587 22.18 -6.62 -30.18
CA LYS A 587 21.02 -7.22 -30.85
C LYS A 587 21.43 -8.41 -31.70
N THR A 588 20.69 -9.52 -31.59
CA THR A 588 20.86 -10.75 -32.38
C THR A 588 19.52 -11.14 -33.02
N ASP A 589 19.54 -12.07 -34.00
CA ASP A 589 18.34 -12.63 -34.59
C ASP A 589 17.62 -13.66 -33.69
N ASN A 590 18.28 -14.08 -32.59
CA ASN A 590 17.69 -14.99 -31.60
C ASN A 590 16.84 -14.23 -30.57
N LYS A 591 15.53 -14.42 -30.65
CA LYS A 591 14.56 -13.73 -29.78
C LYS A 591 14.82 -13.99 -28.28
N THR A 592 15.09 -15.24 -27.90
CA THR A 592 15.32 -15.62 -26.48
C THR A 592 16.58 -14.97 -25.93
N VAL A 593 17.65 -14.94 -26.70
CA VAL A 593 18.91 -14.28 -26.33
C VAL A 593 18.70 -12.77 -26.21
N ASN A 594 17.96 -12.15 -27.13
CA ASN A 594 17.64 -10.72 -27.06
C ASN A 594 16.80 -10.36 -25.81
N GLU A 595 15.86 -11.20 -25.40
CA GLU A 595 15.08 -10.99 -24.18
C GLU A 595 15.97 -11.05 -22.94
N GLN A 596 16.85 -12.05 -22.85
CA GLN A 596 17.84 -12.19 -21.76
C GLN A 596 18.82 -11.02 -21.71
N LEU A 597 19.38 -10.62 -22.85
CA LEU A 597 20.28 -9.47 -22.94
C LEU A 597 19.59 -8.16 -22.54
N THR A 598 18.37 -7.95 -23.00
CA THR A 598 17.58 -6.75 -22.67
C THR A 598 17.38 -6.62 -21.18
N GLU A 599 17.07 -7.72 -20.48
CA GLU A 599 16.87 -7.73 -19.03
C GLU A 599 18.18 -7.45 -18.28
N VAL A 600 19.26 -8.16 -18.63
CA VAL A 600 20.57 -8.00 -17.96
C VAL A 600 21.18 -6.63 -18.22
N LEU A 601 21.12 -6.13 -19.45
CA LEU A 601 21.61 -4.80 -19.81
C LEU A 601 20.82 -3.69 -19.14
N LYS A 602 19.49 -3.87 -19.00
CA LYS A 602 18.65 -2.93 -18.29
C LYS A 602 19.07 -2.86 -16.81
N GLN A 603 19.21 -4.00 -16.13
CA GLN A 603 19.65 -4.04 -14.74
C GLN A 603 21.02 -3.40 -14.55
N LEU A 604 22.00 -3.77 -15.37
CA LEU A 604 23.35 -3.21 -15.30
C LEU A 604 23.38 -1.69 -15.52
N LYS A 605 22.56 -1.19 -16.45
CA LYS A 605 22.42 0.24 -16.70
C LYS A 605 21.83 0.98 -15.50
N GLU A 606 20.82 0.40 -14.88
CA GLU A 606 20.18 0.95 -13.68
C GLU A 606 21.16 1.02 -12.52
N ASP A 607 21.94 -0.05 -12.27
CA ASP A 607 22.90 -0.10 -11.17
C ASP A 607 24.08 0.87 -11.35
N ILE A 608 24.62 0.96 -12.57
CA ILE A 608 25.66 1.94 -12.90
C ILE A 608 25.15 3.37 -12.75
N TYR A 609 23.96 3.66 -13.25
CA TYR A 609 23.35 4.98 -13.14
C TYR A 609 23.10 5.37 -11.68
N LEU A 610 22.48 4.48 -10.87
CA LEU A 610 22.22 4.71 -9.46
C LEU A 610 23.51 4.98 -8.69
N LYS A 611 24.53 4.14 -8.89
CA LYS A 611 25.84 4.28 -8.23
C LYS A 611 26.50 5.60 -8.63
N GLY A 612 26.46 5.98 -9.91
CA GLY A 612 26.99 7.25 -10.39
C GLY A 612 26.31 8.45 -9.75
N CYS A 613 24.98 8.44 -9.63
CA CYS A 613 24.22 9.50 -8.95
C CYS A 613 24.58 9.61 -7.45
N CYS A 614 24.76 8.48 -6.76
CA CYS A 614 25.16 8.47 -5.36
C CYS A 614 26.60 9.00 -5.16
N LEU A 615 27.54 8.64 -6.04
CA LEU A 615 28.89 9.19 -6.03
C LEU A 615 28.87 10.70 -6.29
N GLU A 616 28.12 11.16 -7.28
CA GLU A 616 27.98 12.60 -7.60
C GLU A 616 27.46 13.41 -6.43
N ALA A 617 26.44 12.88 -5.71
CA ALA A 617 25.88 13.55 -4.53
C ALA A 617 26.86 13.66 -3.35
N CYS A 618 27.91 12.85 -3.32
CA CYS A 618 28.91 12.81 -2.26
C CYS A 618 30.27 13.47 -2.66
N LYS A 619 30.38 14.10 -3.82
CA LYS A 619 31.63 14.71 -4.30
C LYS A 619 32.16 15.85 -3.42
N ASP A 620 31.25 16.68 -2.91
CA ASP A 620 31.62 17.82 -2.05
C ASP A 620 31.70 17.46 -0.57
N GLY A 621 31.38 16.22 -0.20
CA GLY A 621 31.39 15.69 1.13
C GLY A 621 30.32 14.63 1.30
N PHE A 622 30.56 13.66 2.18
CA PHE A 622 29.63 12.60 2.48
C PHE A 622 28.65 13.05 3.58
N SER A 623 27.38 12.85 3.33
CA SER A 623 26.29 12.93 4.31
C SER A 623 25.38 11.75 4.12
N VAL A 624 25.06 11.06 5.22
CA VAL A 624 24.13 9.91 5.21
C VAL A 624 22.78 10.31 4.62
N MET A 625 22.27 11.48 5.01
CA MET A 625 21.01 12.01 4.52
C MET A 625 21.05 12.26 3.01
N ALA A 626 22.10 12.93 2.50
CA ALA A 626 22.24 13.23 1.07
C ALA A 626 22.38 11.96 0.25
N TYR A 627 23.15 10.98 0.72
CA TYR A 627 23.30 9.68 0.08
C TYR A 627 21.99 8.93 -0.01
N GLN A 628 21.30 8.73 1.13
CA GLN A 628 20.05 7.98 1.19
C GLN A 628 18.92 8.64 0.37
N LYS A 629 18.79 9.95 0.45
CA LYS A 629 17.84 10.72 -0.36
C LYS A 629 18.10 10.51 -1.86
N THR A 630 19.35 10.61 -2.29
CA THR A 630 19.70 10.40 -3.69
C THR A 630 19.43 8.98 -4.14
N LYS A 631 19.86 7.98 -3.35
CA LYS A 631 19.63 6.57 -3.62
C LYS A 631 18.13 6.27 -3.78
N SER A 632 17.31 6.72 -2.86
CA SER A 632 15.87 6.48 -2.88
C SER A 632 15.18 7.13 -4.08
N VAL A 633 15.52 8.38 -4.43
CA VAL A 633 14.95 9.08 -5.59
C VAL A 633 15.38 8.42 -6.90
N LYS A 634 16.65 8.08 -7.05
CA LYS A 634 17.21 7.60 -8.33
C LYS A 634 16.86 6.13 -8.60
N MET A 635 16.62 5.30 -7.59
CA MET A 635 16.09 3.94 -7.79
C MET A 635 14.79 3.91 -8.60
N ILE A 636 14.02 4.98 -8.60
CA ILE A 636 12.72 5.06 -9.30
C ILE A 636 12.87 5.65 -10.71
N GLU A 637 13.83 6.58 -10.92
CA GLU A 637 14.05 7.21 -12.23
C GLU A 637 14.56 6.22 -13.27
N THR A 638 15.35 5.22 -12.88
CA THR A 638 15.97 4.25 -13.79
C THR A 638 14.96 3.47 -14.62
N GLU A 639 13.72 3.28 -14.14
CA GLU A 639 12.68 2.55 -14.88
C GLU A 639 11.96 3.37 -15.98
N LYS A 640 12.15 4.69 -16.03
CA LYS A 640 11.45 5.56 -17.02
C LYS A 640 12.18 5.71 -18.35
N SER A 641 13.43 5.24 -18.48
CA SER A 641 14.28 5.47 -19.65
C SER A 641 13.85 4.76 -20.94
N GLY A 642 12.72 4.05 -20.96
CA GLY A 642 12.17 3.37 -22.15
C GLY A 642 11.24 4.19 -23.05
N LYS A 643 10.83 5.40 -22.66
CA LYS A 643 10.07 6.33 -23.51
C LYS A 643 10.73 7.69 -23.45
N LYS A 644 11.22 8.19 -24.59
CA LYS A 644 11.68 9.59 -24.70
C LYS A 644 10.57 10.51 -24.19
N LYS A 645 10.73 11.05 -22.97
CA LYS A 645 9.95 12.20 -22.51
C LYS A 645 10.52 13.42 -23.21
N VAL A 646 9.69 14.11 -23.95
CA VAL A 646 9.96 15.50 -24.32
C VAL A 646 9.88 16.28 -23.00
N GLU A 647 11.01 16.80 -22.52
CA GLU A 647 11.04 17.66 -21.33
C GLU A 647 10.26 18.94 -21.61
N ILE A 648 9.19 19.14 -20.89
CA ILE A 648 8.47 20.40 -20.85
C ILE A 648 9.31 21.36 -20.01
N LYS A 649 9.95 22.33 -20.65
CA LYS A 649 10.61 23.44 -19.95
C LYS A 649 9.50 24.38 -19.44
N ASP A 650 9.02 24.14 -18.22
CA ASP A 650 7.85 24.82 -17.65
C ASP A 650 7.99 26.36 -17.60
N ASP A 651 9.19 26.89 -17.34
CA ASP A 651 9.41 28.35 -17.19
C ASP A 651 9.39 29.15 -18.50
N VAL A 652 9.63 28.52 -19.64
CA VAL A 652 9.69 29.21 -20.95
C VAL A 652 8.34 29.15 -21.67
N MET A 653 7.54 28.09 -21.43
CA MET A 653 6.28 27.86 -22.12
C MET A 653 5.11 28.70 -21.62
N ASP A 654 5.06 29.07 -20.34
CA ASP A 654 4.00 29.95 -19.81
C ASP A 654 4.06 31.37 -20.40
N LYS A 655 5.20 31.75 -21.03
CA LYS A 655 5.40 33.02 -21.75
C LYS A 655 5.26 32.88 -23.29
N SER A 656 4.97 31.67 -23.81
CA SER A 656 4.81 31.48 -25.26
C SER A 656 3.55 32.16 -25.79
N PRO A 657 3.64 33.00 -26.81
CA PRO A 657 2.45 33.65 -27.40
C PRO A 657 1.44 32.65 -27.97
N LEU A 658 1.90 31.54 -28.55
CA LEU A 658 1.02 30.47 -29.05
C LEU A 658 0.27 29.78 -27.91
N TYR A 659 0.96 29.50 -26.80
CA TYR A 659 0.30 28.91 -25.62
C TYR A 659 -0.78 29.85 -25.06
N ALA A 660 -0.50 31.15 -25.03
CA ALA A 660 -1.49 32.15 -24.60
C ALA A 660 -2.74 32.16 -25.51
N GLN A 661 -2.55 32.05 -26.83
CA GLN A 661 -3.68 31.98 -27.79
C GLN A 661 -4.48 30.68 -27.62
N LEU A 662 -3.83 29.53 -27.49
CA LEU A 662 -4.51 28.25 -27.25
C LEU A 662 -5.24 28.23 -25.92
N ARG A 663 -4.70 28.85 -24.87
CA ARG A 663 -5.33 29.00 -23.56
C ARG A 663 -6.56 29.89 -23.63
N ALA A 664 -6.50 31.01 -24.35
CA ALA A 664 -7.64 31.92 -24.56
C ALA A 664 -8.76 31.21 -25.34
N TRP A 665 -8.42 30.50 -26.44
CA TRP A 665 -9.37 29.68 -27.20
C TRP A 665 -10.04 28.62 -26.30
N ARG A 666 -9.28 27.88 -25.51
CA ARG A 666 -9.83 26.85 -24.59
C ARG A 666 -10.82 27.46 -23.58
N SER A 667 -10.50 28.64 -23.03
CA SER A 667 -11.38 29.33 -22.08
C SER A 667 -12.68 29.79 -22.74
N HIS A 668 -12.60 30.28 -23.99
CA HIS A 668 -13.76 30.64 -24.76
C HIS A 668 -14.65 29.42 -25.07
N LYS A 669 -14.01 28.30 -25.47
CA LYS A 669 -14.72 27.06 -25.80
C LYS A 669 -15.36 26.40 -24.60
N ALA A 670 -14.74 26.47 -23.43
CA ALA A 670 -15.29 25.97 -22.17
C ALA A 670 -16.52 26.77 -21.74
N ASN A 671 -16.49 28.12 -21.90
CA ASN A 671 -17.63 28.97 -21.63
C ASN A 671 -18.79 28.77 -22.65
N GLU A 672 -18.46 28.55 -23.91
CA GLU A 672 -19.43 28.23 -24.97
C GLU A 672 -20.19 26.93 -24.68
N LEU A 673 -19.51 25.93 -24.16
CA LEU A 673 -20.05 24.59 -23.89
C LEU A 673 -20.50 24.42 -22.41
N GLU A 674 -20.44 25.47 -21.59
CA GLU A 674 -20.76 25.46 -20.15
C GLU A 674 -20.08 24.30 -19.40
N THR A 675 -18.76 24.10 -19.63
CA THR A 675 -18.01 22.98 -19.09
C THR A 675 -16.66 23.43 -18.51
N GLU A 676 -16.03 22.56 -17.72
CA GLU A 676 -14.74 22.84 -17.11
C GLU A 676 -13.59 22.83 -18.13
N LEU A 677 -12.58 23.68 -17.95
CA LEU A 677 -11.43 23.86 -18.86
C LEU A 677 -10.70 22.55 -19.19
N TYR A 678 -10.55 21.64 -18.22
CA TYR A 678 -9.85 20.36 -18.39
C TYR A 678 -10.64 19.34 -19.23
N THR A 679 -11.95 19.48 -19.34
CA THR A 679 -12.79 18.62 -20.16
C THR A 679 -12.57 18.90 -21.65
N ILE A 680 -12.29 20.13 -22.02
CA ILE A 680 -11.91 20.51 -23.38
C ILE A 680 -10.52 19.93 -23.68
N ILE A 681 -9.48 20.49 -23.08
CA ILE A 681 -8.10 20.00 -23.17
C ILE A 681 -7.38 20.28 -21.85
N PRO A 682 -6.75 19.28 -21.21
CA PRO A 682 -5.88 19.50 -20.04
C PRO A 682 -4.68 20.40 -20.34
N ASN A 683 -4.06 20.97 -19.30
CA ASN A 683 -2.92 21.87 -19.47
C ASN A 683 -1.72 21.22 -20.17
N LYS A 684 -1.42 19.94 -19.89
CA LYS A 684 -0.27 19.22 -20.46
C LYS A 684 -0.36 19.07 -21.98
N PRO A 685 -1.43 18.53 -22.58
CA PRO A 685 -1.60 18.51 -24.02
C PRO A 685 -1.54 19.89 -24.66
N LEU A 686 -2.10 20.91 -24.02
CA LEU A 686 -2.12 22.27 -24.54
C LEU A 686 -0.69 22.87 -24.62
N LYS A 687 0.17 22.60 -23.61
CA LYS A 687 1.59 22.96 -23.62
C LYS A 687 2.35 22.22 -24.72
N LEU A 688 2.10 20.92 -24.89
CA LEU A 688 2.72 20.12 -25.94
C LEU A 688 2.34 20.60 -27.35
N ILE A 689 1.08 20.98 -27.61
CA ILE A 689 0.65 21.57 -28.88
C ILE A 689 1.42 22.87 -29.17
N ALA A 690 1.59 23.73 -28.16
CA ALA A 690 2.32 24.97 -28.33
C ALA A 690 3.83 24.74 -28.58
N GLN A 691 4.40 23.66 -28.09
CA GLN A 691 5.80 23.26 -28.24
C GLN A 691 6.06 22.61 -29.61
N GLU A 692 5.26 21.61 -29.97
CA GLU A 692 5.45 20.77 -31.15
C GLU A 692 4.88 21.38 -32.42
N LYS A 693 3.93 22.32 -32.29
CA LYS A 693 3.27 23.05 -33.39
C LYS A 693 2.80 22.09 -34.50
N PRO A 694 1.92 21.12 -34.18
CA PRO A 694 1.42 20.20 -35.19
C PRO A 694 0.68 20.94 -36.29
N VAL A 695 0.91 20.54 -37.56
CA VAL A 695 0.28 21.13 -38.74
C VAL A 695 -0.74 20.20 -39.41
N THR A 696 -0.87 18.96 -38.92
CA THR A 696 -1.82 17.98 -39.44
C THR A 696 -2.62 17.32 -38.28
N LEU A 697 -3.82 16.81 -38.60
CA LEU A 697 -4.64 16.07 -37.64
C LEU A 697 -3.93 14.80 -37.14
N HIS A 698 -3.09 14.20 -37.97
CA HIS A 698 -2.29 13.04 -37.59
C HIS A 698 -1.24 13.40 -36.54
N ALA A 699 -0.47 14.48 -36.79
CA ALA A 699 0.52 14.98 -35.83
C ALA A 699 -0.11 15.40 -34.50
N LEU A 700 -1.30 16.03 -34.55
CA LEU A 700 -2.07 16.41 -33.37
C LEU A 700 -2.54 15.19 -32.56
N LYS A 701 -2.85 14.07 -33.22
CA LYS A 701 -3.28 12.82 -32.56
C LYS A 701 -2.15 12.10 -31.83
N GLU A 702 -0.91 12.28 -32.28
CA GLU A 702 0.28 11.70 -31.63
C GLU A 702 0.64 12.41 -30.31
N ILE A 703 0.09 13.60 -30.07
CA ILE A 703 0.32 14.35 -28.84
C ILE A 703 -0.38 13.66 -27.67
N GLU A 704 0.38 13.39 -26.60
CA GLU A 704 -0.11 12.74 -25.38
C GLU A 704 -1.29 13.52 -24.79
N GLY A 705 -2.44 12.85 -24.68
CA GLY A 705 -3.67 13.45 -24.18
C GLY A 705 -4.62 14.01 -25.25
N MET A 706 -4.21 14.01 -26.55
CA MET A 706 -5.05 14.34 -27.70
C MET A 706 -5.61 13.07 -28.35
N GLY A 707 -6.48 12.36 -27.64
CA GLY A 707 -7.11 11.15 -28.14
C GLY A 707 -8.08 11.41 -29.31
N PRO A 708 -8.49 10.36 -30.08
CA PRO A 708 -9.30 10.49 -31.29
C PRO A 708 -10.57 11.33 -31.12
N LYS A 709 -11.22 11.28 -29.94
CA LYS A 709 -12.42 12.06 -29.64
C LYS A 709 -12.13 13.57 -29.58
N ARG A 710 -11.03 13.99 -28.96
CA ARG A 710 -10.62 15.39 -28.85
C ARG A 710 -10.13 15.94 -30.18
N VAL A 711 -9.38 15.15 -30.94
CA VAL A 711 -8.92 15.53 -32.28
C VAL A 711 -10.14 15.72 -33.21
N LYS A 712 -11.12 14.83 -33.16
CA LYS A 712 -12.37 14.98 -33.97
C LYS A 712 -13.18 16.21 -33.54
N ALA A 713 -13.23 16.53 -32.25
CA ALA A 713 -14.04 17.64 -31.74
C ALA A 713 -13.38 19.01 -31.91
N TYR A 714 -12.08 19.11 -31.72
CA TYR A 714 -11.36 20.38 -31.58
C TYR A 714 -10.13 20.51 -32.49
N GLY A 715 -9.78 19.45 -33.24
CA GLY A 715 -8.53 19.41 -34.00
C GLY A 715 -8.41 20.49 -35.08
N ALA A 716 -9.48 20.74 -35.83
CA ALA A 716 -9.52 21.75 -36.86
C ALA A 716 -9.29 23.19 -36.32
N GLU A 717 -9.95 23.53 -35.20
CA GLU A 717 -9.83 24.84 -34.56
C GLU A 717 -8.41 25.04 -34.00
N ILE A 718 -7.82 24.00 -33.42
CA ILE A 718 -6.46 24.03 -32.89
C ILE A 718 -5.42 24.21 -34.00
N LEU A 719 -5.57 23.45 -35.11
CA LEU A 719 -4.66 23.58 -36.24
C LEU A 719 -4.78 24.94 -36.93
N ASP A 720 -5.97 25.52 -37.03
CA ASP A 720 -6.15 26.89 -37.51
C ASP A 720 -5.35 27.91 -36.69
N ILE A 721 -5.38 27.79 -35.36
CA ILE A 721 -4.61 28.68 -34.45
C ILE A 721 -3.10 28.46 -34.65
N VAL A 722 -2.65 27.21 -34.77
CA VAL A 722 -1.23 26.89 -34.91
C VAL A 722 -0.70 27.39 -36.26
N LEU A 723 -1.42 27.15 -37.36
CA LEU A 723 -1.03 27.59 -38.71
C LEU A 723 -1.00 29.11 -38.84
N ARG A 724 -2.02 29.80 -38.35
CA ARG A 724 -2.03 31.28 -38.33
C ARG A 724 -0.86 31.85 -37.52
N PHE A 725 -0.53 31.22 -36.42
CA PHE A 725 0.62 31.61 -35.61
C PHE A 725 1.94 31.40 -36.38
N MET A 726 2.04 30.39 -37.22
CA MET A 726 3.20 30.09 -38.04
C MET A 726 3.27 30.94 -39.31
N GLY A 727 2.23 31.70 -39.62
CA GLY A 727 2.16 32.54 -40.85
C GLY A 727 1.71 31.76 -42.10
N GLU A 728 1.19 30.55 -41.91
CA GLU A 728 0.63 29.73 -42.99
C GLU A 728 -0.87 29.99 -43.15
N ASN A 729 -1.40 29.92 -44.37
CA ASN A 729 -2.84 30.15 -44.65
C ASN A 729 -3.62 28.83 -44.43
N PRO A 730 -4.51 28.75 -43.41
CA PRO A 730 -5.29 27.54 -43.15
C PRO A 730 -6.21 27.09 -44.30
N GLU A 731 -6.66 28.02 -45.16
CA GLU A 731 -7.56 27.75 -46.30
C GLU A 731 -6.87 26.99 -47.42
N THR A 732 -5.53 26.97 -47.48
CA THR A 732 -4.72 26.31 -48.51
C THR A 732 -4.05 25.03 -48.01
N THR A 733 -4.16 24.72 -46.75
CA THR A 733 -3.49 23.56 -46.12
C THR A 733 -4.45 22.37 -46.01
N ASP A 734 -4.12 21.26 -46.64
CA ASP A 734 -4.85 20.00 -46.51
C ASP A 734 -4.59 19.36 -45.17
N PHE A 735 -5.56 19.44 -44.26
CA PHE A 735 -5.47 18.88 -42.90
C PHE A 735 -5.36 17.36 -42.88
N ASP A 736 -5.76 16.68 -43.98
CA ASP A 736 -5.76 15.21 -44.11
C ASP A 736 -4.56 14.67 -44.90
N ALA A 737 -3.58 15.51 -45.29
CA ALA A 737 -2.35 15.08 -45.97
C ALA A 737 -1.56 14.04 -45.16
N ILE A 738 -1.72 12.78 -45.52
CA ILE A 738 -1.00 11.63 -44.99
C ILE A 738 0.23 11.38 -45.87
N PRO A 739 1.46 11.31 -45.38
CA PRO A 739 2.56 10.71 -46.13
C PRO A 739 2.27 9.23 -46.32
N GLU A 740 2.28 8.76 -47.56
CA GLU A 740 2.07 7.37 -47.94
C GLU A 740 2.99 6.44 -47.08
N LYS A 741 2.38 5.76 -46.14
CA LYS A 741 2.89 4.52 -45.55
C LYS A 741 1.82 3.46 -45.60
N THR A 742 2.13 2.45 -46.43
CA THR A 742 1.57 1.10 -46.47
C THR A 742 0.34 0.83 -45.56
N GLU A 743 -0.74 0.49 -46.28
CA GLU A 743 -2.04 0.11 -45.77
C GLU A 743 -2.02 -0.78 -44.53
N LYS A 744 -2.45 -0.24 -43.38
CA LYS A 744 -3.05 -1.03 -42.31
C LYS A 744 -4.56 -1.05 -42.55
N LYS A 745 -5.06 -2.23 -42.87
CA LYS A 745 -6.48 -2.52 -43.02
C LYS A 745 -7.29 -1.89 -41.90
N GLU A 746 -8.35 -1.18 -42.28
CA GLU A 746 -9.37 -0.60 -41.40
C GLU A 746 -9.95 -1.64 -40.46
N LYS A 747 -10.12 -1.29 -39.19
CA LYS A 747 -10.89 -2.08 -38.24
C LYS A 747 -12.38 -1.91 -38.54
N LYS A 748 -13.00 -2.96 -39.09
CA LYS A 748 -14.44 -3.06 -39.31
C LYS A 748 -15.24 -3.04 -38.00
N PRO A 749 -16.52 -2.64 -37.97
CA PRO A 749 -17.35 -2.58 -36.76
C PRO A 749 -17.47 -3.93 -36.06
N LYS A 750 -17.55 -3.91 -34.68
CA LYS A 750 -17.79 -5.11 -33.90
C LYS A 750 -19.12 -5.77 -34.26
N GLY A 751 -19.08 -6.98 -34.82
CA GLY A 751 -20.21 -7.75 -35.24
C GLY A 751 -20.03 -8.36 -36.67
N GLU A 752 -19.50 -7.62 -37.61
CA GLU A 752 -19.25 -8.06 -38.99
C GLU A 752 -18.26 -9.25 -39.08
N THR A 753 -17.36 -9.38 -38.12
CA THR A 753 -16.36 -10.43 -38.13
C THR A 753 -16.95 -11.83 -37.91
N TYR A 754 -18.01 -11.97 -37.11
CA TYR A 754 -18.71 -13.24 -36.89
C TYR A 754 -19.57 -13.62 -38.09
N THR A 755 -20.25 -12.65 -38.70
CA THR A 755 -21.06 -12.84 -39.91
C THR A 755 -20.23 -13.36 -41.08
N ILE A 756 -19.03 -12.78 -41.27
CA ILE A 756 -18.08 -13.24 -42.31
C ILE A 756 -17.61 -14.67 -42.02
N THR A 757 -17.31 -15.03 -40.78
CA THR A 757 -16.93 -16.41 -40.44
C THR A 757 -18.07 -17.38 -40.72
N LYS A 758 -19.30 -17.00 -40.38
CA LYS A 758 -20.51 -17.76 -40.64
C LYS A 758 -20.68 -18.01 -42.11
N GLU A 759 -20.69 -16.96 -42.96
CA GLU A 759 -20.86 -17.05 -44.40
C GLU A 759 -19.82 -17.96 -45.07
N MET A 760 -18.56 -17.86 -44.64
CA MET A 760 -17.48 -18.70 -45.15
C MET A 760 -17.66 -20.16 -44.74
N PHE A 761 -18.11 -20.43 -43.54
CA PHE A 761 -18.38 -21.77 -43.05
C PHE A 761 -19.63 -22.37 -43.75
N ASP A 762 -20.69 -21.59 -43.88
CA ASP A 762 -21.92 -21.99 -44.64
C ASP A 762 -21.62 -22.30 -46.12
N SER A 763 -20.57 -21.68 -46.69
CA SER A 763 -20.06 -21.99 -48.03
C SER A 763 -19.27 -23.29 -48.16
N GLY A 764 -19.10 -24.02 -47.05
CA GLY A 764 -18.40 -25.29 -47.00
C GLY A 764 -16.87 -25.20 -46.79
N MET A 765 -16.32 -24.08 -46.36
CA MET A 765 -14.89 -23.93 -46.06
C MET A 765 -14.56 -24.53 -44.71
N THR A 766 -13.38 -25.19 -44.60
CA THR A 766 -12.90 -25.70 -43.32
C THR A 766 -12.36 -24.56 -42.44
N VAL A 767 -12.27 -24.80 -41.13
CA VAL A 767 -11.80 -23.82 -40.15
C VAL A 767 -10.39 -23.29 -40.49
N GLU A 768 -9.49 -24.17 -40.94
CA GLU A 768 -8.13 -23.83 -41.37
C GLU A 768 -8.14 -22.99 -42.67
N ALA A 769 -9.03 -23.30 -43.61
CA ALA A 769 -9.20 -22.53 -44.85
C ALA A 769 -9.70 -21.11 -44.53
N ILE A 770 -10.71 -20.98 -43.65
CA ILE A 770 -11.23 -19.70 -43.20
C ILE A 770 -10.15 -18.89 -42.45
N ALA A 771 -9.39 -19.55 -41.60
CA ALA A 771 -8.26 -18.91 -40.86
C ALA A 771 -7.23 -18.34 -41.84
N LYS A 772 -6.85 -19.11 -42.86
CA LYS A 772 -5.89 -18.71 -43.89
C LYS A 772 -6.43 -17.58 -44.78
N GLU A 773 -7.65 -17.69 -45.23
CA GLU A 773 -8.27 -16.66 -46.13
C GLU A 773 -8.44 -15.33 -45.38
N ARG A 774 -8.78 -15.37 -44.10
CA ARG A 774 -8.95 -14.19 -43.25
C ARG A 774 -7.68 -13.67 -42.62
N GLY A 775 -6.56 -14.39 -42.74
CA GLY A 775 -5.28 -14.05 -42.07
C GLY A 775 -5.38 -14.02 -40.54
N LEU A 776 -6.22 -14.91 -39.97
CA LEU A 776 -6.43 -15.05 -38.52
C LEU A 776 -5.88 -16.39 -38.04
N ALA A 777 -5.61 -16.49 -36.73
CA ALA A 777 -5.24 -17.75 -36.11
C ALA A 777 -6.45 -18.71 -36.08
N VAL A 778 -6.22 -20.02 -36.21
CA VAL A 778 -7.24 -21.06 -36.13
C VAL A 778 -8.01 -20.97 -34.81
N SER A 779 -7.34 -20.72 -33.71
CA SER A 779 -7.96 -20.52 -32.38
C SER A 779 -8.92 -19.31 -32.35
N THR A 780 -8.69 -18.31 -33.18
CA THR A 780 -9.59 -17.15 -33.31
C THR A 780 -10.87 -17.52 -34.04
N ILE A 781 -10.77 -18.36 -35.08
CA ILE A 781 -11.94 -18.88 -35.81
C ILE A 781 -12.77 -19.80 -34.89
N HIS A 782 -12.14 -20.70 -34.12
CA HIS A 782 -12.86 -21.49 -33.12
C HIS A 782 -13.57 -20.60 -32.09
N GLY A 783 -12.94 -19.47 -31.65
CA GLY A 783 -13.59 -18.49 -30.80
C GLY A 783 -14.80 -17.80 -31.44
N HIS A 784 -14.77 -17.53 -32.77
CA HIS A 784 -15.90 -17.00 -33.49
C HIS A 784 -17.06 -18.02 -33.60
N LEU A 785 -16.71 -19.28 -33.85
CA LEU A 785 -17.70 -20.36 -33.94
C LEU A 785 -18.34 -20.65 -32.57
N ALA A 786 -17.59 -20.67 -31.50
CA ALA A 786 -18.11 -20.82 -30.13
C ALA A 786 -19.11 -19.69 -29.79
N HIS A 787 -18.80 -18.43 -30.18
CA HIS A 787 -19.75 -17.33 -30.00
C HIS A 787 -21.02 -17.50 -30.83
N LEU A 788 -20.94 -18.05 -32.06
CA LEU A 788 -22.09 -18.34 -32.87
C LEU A 788 -22.93 -19.53 -32.34
N VAL A 789 -22.32 -20.48 -31.65
CA VAL A 789 -23.00 -21.55 -30.91
C VAL A 789 -23.75 -20.95 -29.70
N GLU A 790 -23.14 -20.08 -28.95
CA GLU A 790 -23.78 -19.37 -27.81
C GLU A 790 -24.98 -18.53 -28.26
N GLN A 791 -24.93 -17.97 -29.48
CA GLN A 791 -26.05 -17.26 -30.10
C GLN A 791 -27.12 -18.19 -30.76
N GLY A 792 -26.94 -19.48 -30.69
CA GLY A 792 -27.89 -20.46 -31.30
C GLY A 792 -27.85 -20.53 -32.82
N THR A 793 -26.77 -20.04 -33.45
CA THR A 793 -26.61 -20.09 -34.91
C THR A 793 -26.12 -21.46 -35.38
N PHE A 794 -25.30 -22.13 -34.56
CA PHE A 794 -24.78 -23.47 -34.77
C PHE A 794 -24.96 -24.30 -33.50
N GLU A 795 -24.86 -25.62 -33.61
CA GLU A 795 -24.80 -26.55 -32.47
C GLU A 795 -23.36 -27.03 -32.29
N ALA A 796 -22.92 -27.23 -31.07
CA ALA A 796 -21.54 -27.66 -30.77
C ALA A 796 -21.24 -29.03 -31.36
N SER A 797 -22.24 -29.92 -31.41
CA SER A 797 -22.21 -31.23 -32.02
C SER A 797 -21.86 -31.25 -33.53
N GLN A 798 -21.91 -30.09 -34.22
CA GLN A 798 -21.49 -29.99 -35.62
C GLN A 798 -19.99 -29.89 -35.82
N PHE A 799 -19.24 -29.57 -34.74
CA PHE A 799 -17.82 -29.31 -34.78
C PHE A 799 -17.00 -30.38 -34.01
N ILE A 800 -17.64 -31.15 -33.14
CA ILE A 800 -16.98 -32.09 -32.23
C ILE A 800 -17.51 -33.50 -32.50
N GLU A 801 -16.62 -34.50 -32.43
CA GLU A 801 -16.99 -35.90 -32.54
C GLU A 801 -18.00 -36.28 -31.44
N LYS A 802 -19.02 -37.03 -31.83
CA LYS A 802 -20.18 -37.34 -30.96
C LYS A 802 -19.80 -37.98 -29.63
N GLU A 803 -18.77 -38.83 -29.60
CA GLU A 803 -18.28 -39.45 -28.38
C GLU A 803 -17.67 -38.40 -27.44
N LYS A 804 -16.78 -37.56 -27.95
CA LYS A 804 -16.17 -36.46 -27.19
C LYS A 804 -17.20 -35.43 -26.72
N TYR A 805 -18.18 -35.09 -27.57
CA TYR A 805 -19.23 -34.17 -27.20
C TYR A 805 -20.01 -34.67 -25.98
N ASN A 806 -20.42 -35.94 -25.98
CA ASN A 806 -21.15 -36.52 -24.87
C ASN A 806 -20.30 -36.57 -23.57
N GLU A 807 -19.04 -36.92 -23.65
CA GLU A 807 -18.16 -36.97 -22.49
C GLU A 807 -17.89 -35.60 -21.87
N ILE A 808 -17.81 -34.53 -22.71
CA ILE A 808 -17.69 -33.15 -22.22
C ILE A 808 -19.02 -32.71 -21.59
N LEU A 809 -20.16 -33.07 -22.18
CA LEU A 809 -21.48 -32.77 -21.67
C LEU A 809 -21.70 -33.46 -20.30
N ASP A 810 -21.45 -34.75 -20.20
CA ASP A 810 -21.56 -35.53 -18.96
C ASP A 810 -20.68 -34.97 -17.86
N TYR A 811 -19.50 -34.44 -18.21
CA TYR A 811 -18.64 -33.76 -17.24
C TYR A 811 -19.33 -32.52 -16.67
N PHE A 812 -19.85 -31.63 -17.50
CA PHE A 812 -20.50 -30.39 -17.04
C PHE A 812 -21.83 -30.68 -16.30
N GLU A 813 -22.59 -31.67 -16.71
CA GLU A 813 -23.81 -32.11 -16.04
C GLU A 813 -23.54 -32.75 -14.66
N SER A 814 -22.40 -33.41 -14.50
CA SER A 814 -22.04 -34.06 -13.24
C SER A 814 -21.36 -33.11 -12.24
N THR A 815 -20.65 -32.09 -12.71
CA THR A 815 -19.84 -31.20 -11.84
C THR A 815 -20.47 -29.84 -11.62
N PHE A 816 -21.36 -29.38 -12.52
CA PHE A 816 -21.93 -28.01 -12.53
C PHE A 816 -20.87 -26.89 -12.46
N ASP A 817 -19.61 -27.17 -12.86
CA ASP A 817 -18.48 -26.24 -12.79
C ASP A 817 -18.13 -25.68 -14.20
N PRO A 818 -18.42 -24.38 -14.49
CA PRO A 818 -18.19 -23.79 -15.81
C PRO A 818 -16.73 -23.44 -16.12
N HIS A 819 -15.77 -23.89 -15.31
CA HIS A 819 -14.35 -23.54 -15.47
C HIS A 819 -13.65 -24.39 -16.50
N LEU A 820 -13.39 -23.86 -17.70
CA LEU A 820 -12.71 -24.53 -18.83
C LEU A 820 -11.38 -25.20 -18.45
N THR A 821 -10.60 -24.61 -17.56
CA THR A 821 -9.30 -25.15 -17.16
C THR A 821 -9.45 -26.43 -16.32
N ILE A 822 -10.43 -26.45 -15.43
CA ILE A 822 -10.74 -27.60 -14.58
C ILE A 822 -11.30 -28.72 -15.42
N ALA A 823 -12.22 -28.40 -16.33
CA ALA A 823 -12.78 -29.36 -17.30
C ALA A 823 -11.66 -30.01 -18.13
N LYS A 824 -10.72 -29.24 -18.65
CA LYS A 824 -9.59 -29.74 -19.42
C LYS A 824 -8.67 -30.65 -18.61
N ASP A 825 -8.39 -30.30 -17.34
CA ASP A 825 -7.54 -31.11 -16.46
C ASP A 825 -8.18 -32.45 -16.09
N VAL A 826 -9.51 -32.52 -15.99
CA VAL A 826 -10.25 -33.75 -15.66
C VAL A 826 -10.45 -34.63 -16.91
N LEU A 827 -10.83 -34.03 -18.04
CA LEU A 827 -11.05 -34.76 -19.31
C LEU A 827 -9.74 -35.28 -19.93
N GLY A 828 -8.60 -34.61 -19.62
CA GLY A 828 -7.26 -35.06 -20.03
C GLY A 828 -6.78 -34.59 -21.40
N GLU A 829 -5.64 -35.14 -21.87
CA GLU A 829 -4.93 -34.64 -23.06
C GLU A 829 -5.66 -34.90 -24.39
N GLY A 830 -6.63 -35.82 -24.42
CA GLY A 830 -7.41 -36.16 -25.62
C GLY A 830 -8.41 -35.08 -26.08
N TYR A 831 -8.65 -34.03 -25.26
CA TYR A 831 -9.64 -32.98 -25.51
C TYR A 831 -8.97 -31.63 -25.70
N GLU A 832 -9.34 -30.88 -26.72
CA GLU A 832 -8.80 -29.56 -26.98
C GLU A 832 -9.63 -28.48 -26.26
N TYR A 833 -9.01 -27.39 -25.85
CA TYR A 833 -9.69 -26.28 -25.17
C TYR A 833 -10.87 -25.69 -25.99
N TRP A 834 -10.76 -25.73 -27.29
CA TRP A 834 -11.84 -25.20 -28.17
C TRP A 834 -13.06 -26.14 -28.21
N GLU A 835 -12.85 -27.47 -28.08
CA GLU A 835 -13.94 -28.46 -28.01
C GLU A 835 -14.74 -28.23 -26.71
N ILE A 836 -14.08 -28.14 -25.57
CA ILE A 836 -14.71 -27.91 -24.27
C ILE A 836 -15.45 -26.57 -24.26
N ARG A 837 -14.86 -25.53 -24.86
CA ARG A 837 -15.45 -24.20 -24.95
C ARG A 837 -16.72 -24.18 -25.84
N MET A 838 -16.78 -24.99 -26.86
CA MET A 838 -17.97 -25.11 -27.73
C MET A 838 -19.16 -25.67 -26.96
N VAL A 839 -18.95 -26.77 -26.19
CA VAL A 839 -20.03 -27.38 -25.39
C VAL A 839 -20.45 -26.44 -24.25
N LEU A 840 -19.49 -25.78 -23.61
CA LEU A 840 -19.79 -24.78 -22.59
C LEU A 840 -20.61 -23.59 -23.14
N ALA A 841 -20.34 -23.15 -24.37
CA ALA A 841 -21.10 -22.09 -25.05
C ALA A 841 -22.56 -22.50 -25.32
N GLU A 842 -22.78 -23.76 -25.64
CA GLU A 842 -24.12 -24.33 -25.82
C GLU A 842 -24.89 -24.41 -24.51
N LEU A 843 -24.26 -24.88 -23.41
CA LEU A 843 -24.83 -24.95 -22.08
C LEU A 843 -25.14 -23.56 -21.50
N ASN A 844 -24.31 -22.57 -21.78
CA ASN A 844 -24.56 -21.17 -21.39
C ASN A 844 -25.81 -20.61 -22.12
N ARG A 845 -25.99 -20.92 -23.39
CA ARG A 845 -27.20 -20.56 -24.13
C ARG A 845 -28.47 -21.15 -23.50
N GLU A 846 -28.39 -22.36 -22.96
CA GLU A 846 -29.52 -23.06 -22.32
C GLU A 846 -29.73 -22.65 -20.85
N HIS A 847 -28.98 -21.69 -20.34
CA HIS A 847 -28.99 -21.24 -18.93
C HIS A 847 -28.82 -22.40 -17.94
N PHE A 848 -28.03 -23.41 -18.33
CA PHE A 848 -27.84 -24.64 -17.56
C PHE A 848 -27.28 -24.35 -16.16
N PHE A 849 -26.34 -23.45 -16.03
CA PHE A 849 -25.68 -23.11 -14.75
C PHE A 849 -26.47 -22.10 -13.89
N GLU A 850 -27.53 -21.49 -14.42
CA GLU A 850 -28.42 -20.58 -13.69
C GLU A 850 -29.58 -21.32 -12.98
N ASN A 851 -29.88 -22.55 -13.42
CA ASN A 851 -30.97 -23.37 -12.93
C ASN A 851 -30.52 -24.48 -11.99
N GLN A 852 -29.61 -24.19 -11.02
CA GLN A 852 -29.26 -25.14 -9.96
C GLN A 852 -30.47 -25.39 -9.06
N PRO A 853 -30.84 -26.65 -8.77
CA PRO A 853 -31.78 -26.93 -7.68
C PRO A 853 -31.10 -26.56 -6.34
N ASP A 854 -31.80 -25.77 -5.52
CA ASP A 854 -31.38 -25.48 -4.16
C ASP A 854 -31.16 -26.79 -3.38
N GLU A 855 -29.93 -27.11 -3.00
CA GLU A 855 -29.63 -28.13 -2.01
C GLU A 855 -30.05 -27.61 -0.62
N GLU A 856 -31.37 -27.72 -0.32
CA GLU A 856 -31.90 -27.83 1.03
C GLU A 856 -32.16 -29.31 1.33
N ALA A 857 -31.25 -29.92 2.10
CA ALA A 857 -31.59 -30.97 3.06
C ALA A 857 -30.44 -31.12 4.09
#